data_09e6bb61ecda00dacd6012800a531e49
#
_entry.id   09e6bb61ecda00dacd6012800a531e49
#
_cell.length_a   1.000
_cell.length_b   1.000
_cell.length_c   1.000
_cell.angle_alpha   90.00
_cell.angle_beta   90.00
_cell.angle_gamma   90.00
#
_symmetry.space_group_name_H-M   'P 1'
#
loop_
_entity.id
_entity.type
_entity.pdbx_description
1 polymer ?
#
loop_
_entity_poly.entity_id
_entity_poly.type
_entity_poly.pdbx_seq_one_letter_code
_entity_poly.pdbx_strand_id
1 'polypeptide(L)'
;MKKTRKLITLVLLALALNTLENTAEAKNRPSNAGRQSAASAEQTESTDAKKEVFSVTSISFSGLETLNEKEITASLPLKVNDQIAIPGPQLPAAMQYLWQLQLFSDISVQQTDPAGKNIALNFTVKELPILDKVTFEGNKKLDNDEVRRKAGLVAGKRITQQELLTASNKIEKLYASKGYLTAGAEFHLQDNGKNHVIALFSITEGSKVSIEKITFHGNNAFDQNKLRGVFNETHQNSWWRKIFGSPKLDTDKFNDDKNLLVEFYRNNGYRDARVLRDAISYTDDKKGLLLDIYLDEGQKYYIGNVTWTGNTKDFATTELLNTTFKIKKGDVYNAKLIQERLNFSQDNGDVSSLYLDRGYLSFKAKLEETVVKPDAVDLKINMVEGEPFQLNTISIKGNTKTKDHVIRRELYTVPGDMFSRQNVVRSIRELSMLNYFDPEQITPDIQPNPENNTVDLTYNVIEKQTDTFNTSVGYSSTGFIGSLGLTFSNFSLKDIFNREAYQPLPHGDGQKLGFQWQFGSSNYNTISLSYTEPWAFGTPTAVGFSVFDTHSAYIYNSDGVTPTIMDQYGTTLSVGRRLTWPDDYFSVNWKLKYLHTNGGLLSLYASQVNAPSQADEYSITQTITRNSIDSPIYPRRGSKNSISGELAGGPLPGTVDFYKITGSSSWFFPITRSLVWNISTQHGYLGTFTNNDYIPYTDFFYMGGSGMSTLPTVPLRGYNDRSLGYNLYPGDPSSTLYGGKIYSKFTSELRYPLTMSQSVSIYALAFVEAGDLWMNSKSVNYGDLKKSAGLGLRLYLPIIGQIGLDYGYGFNAVDSIPNKKQQGFSFTFSFGGAND
;
A
#
# COMPACT_ATOMS: atom_id res chain seq x y z
N MET A 1 11.10 0.01 -44.11
CA MET A 1 9.91 -0.40 -43.36
C MET A 1 9.77 -1.91 -43.10
N LYS A 2 9.91 -2.85 -44.07
CA LYS A 2 9.81 -4.31 -43.74
C LYS A 2 10.97 -4.89 -42.88
N LYS A 3 12.17 -4.30 -42.89
CA LYS A 3 13.31 -4.78 -42.08
C LYS A 3 13.25 -4.33 -40.63
N THR A 4 12.68 -3.16 -40.35
CA THR A 4 12.51 -2.64 -38.99
C THR A 4 11.41 -3.39 -38.20
N ARG A 5 10.35 -3.84 -38.88
CA ARG A 5 9.29 -4.67 -38.28
C ARG A 5 9.81 -6.04 -37.79
N LYS A 6 10.75 -6.65 -38.51
CA LYS A 6 11.34 -7.94 -38.08
C LYS A 6 12.26 -7.82 -36.87
N LEU A 7 12.92 -6.70 -36.68
CA LEU A 7 13.84 -6.48 -35.54
C LEU A 7 13.06 -6.28 -34.24
N ILE A 8 11.95 -5.55 -34.29
CA ILE A 8 11.08 -5.29 -33.11
C ILE A 8 10.38 -6.57 -32.67
N THR A 9 9.94 -7.43 -33.59
CA THR A 9 9.30 -8.73 -33.28
C THR A 9 10.31 -9.71 -32.64
N LEU A 10 11.57 -9.66 -33.02
CA LEU A 10 12.62 -10.51 -32.43
C LEU A 10 13.02 -10.07 -31.01
N VAL A 11 13.02 -8.78 -30.73
CA VAL A 11 13.32 -8.24 -29.40
C VAL A 11 12.19 -8.56 -28.41
N LEU A 12 10.92 -8.49 -28.86
CA LEU A 12 9.76 -8.83 -28.03
C LEU A 12 9.67 -10.35 -27.74
N LEU A 13 10.09 -11.20 -28.67
CA LEU A 13 10.10 -12.65 -28.45
C LEU A 13 11.25 -13.10 -27.53
N ALA A 14 12.40 -12.43 -27.56
CA ALA A 14 13.53 -12.71 -26.67
C ALA A 14 13.28 -12.27 -25.22
N LEU A 15 12.45 -11.23 -25.02
CA LEU A 15 12.04 -10.77 -23.69
C LEU A 15 11.00 -11.68 -23.02
N ALA A 16 10.13 -12.31 -23.81
CA ALA A 16 9.09 -13.22 -23.30
C ALA A 16 9.63 -14.60 -22.87
N LEU A 17 10.77 -15.02 -23.37
CA LEU A 17 11.38 -16.34 -23.06
C LEU A 17 12.27 -16.35 -21.82
N ASN A 18 12.72 -15.19 -21.33
CA ASN A 18 13.60 -15.11 -20.15
C ASN A 18 12.88 -14.93 -18.80
N THR A 19 11.56 -14.84 -18.79
CA THR A 19 10.78 -14.63 -17.55
C THR A 19 10.29 -15.93 -16.90
N LEU A 20 10.62 -17.09 -17.44
CA LEU A 20 10.09 -18.40 -16.99
C LEU A 20 11.07 -19.29 -16.24
N GLU A 21 12.33 -18.89 -16.02
CA GLU A 21 13.34 -19.79 -15.43
C GLU A 21 14.06 -19.27 -14.18
N ASN A 22 13.49 -18.48 -13.33
CA ASN A 22 14.15 -18.16 -12.05
C ASN A 22 13.19 -18.06 -10.87
N THR A 23 12.64 -19.21 -10.45
CA THR A 23 12.06 -19.38 -9.11
C THR A 23 12.56 -20.67 -8.48
N ALA A 24 13.77 -20.65 -7.94
CA ALA A 24 14.18 -21.59 -6.90
C ALA A 24 15.46 -21.08 -6.22
N GLU A 25 15.43 -21.16 -4.90
CA GLU A 25 16.54 -21.04 -3.94
C GLU A 25 16.74 -19.69 -3.25
N ALA A 26 16.03 -19.52 -2.14
CA ALA A 26 16.47 -18.70 -1.01
C ALA A 26 16.70 -19.60 0.21
N LYS A 27 17.96 -19.87 0.53
CA LYS A 27 18.40 -20.61 1.72
C LYS A 27 18.25 -19.76 2.99
N ASN A 28 17.52 -20.30 3.96
CA ASN A 28 17.47 -19.88 5.35
C ASN A 28 18.83 -19.92 6.04
N ARG A 29 19.16 -18.86 6.76
CA ARG A 29 20.09 -18.90 7.91
C ARG A 29 19.36 -18.42 9.16
N PRO A 30 19.48 -19.14 10.29
CA PRO A 30 18.88 -18.72 11.55
C PRO A 30 19.79 -17.75 12.30
N SER A 31 19.20 -16.69 12.87
CA SER A 31 19.87 -15.83 13.84
C SER A 31 19.64 -16.33 15.26
N ASN A 32 20.73 -16.62 15.94
CA ASN A 32 20.78 -16.86 17.39
C ASN A 32 20.76 -15.52 18.13
N ALA A 33 19.82 -15.36 19.03
CA ALA A 33 19.95 -14.40 20.12
C ALA A 33 19.44 -15.05 21.41
N GLY A 34 20.38 -15.57 22.19
CA GLY A 34 20.14 -16.07 23.53
C GLY A 34 19.91 -14.95 24.52
N ARG A 35 18.92 -15.10 25.35
CA ARG A 35 18.82 -14.40 26.65
C ARG A 35 18.92 -15.41 27.78
N GLN A 36 20.01 -15.31 28.51
CA GLN A 36 20.18 -15.95 29.81
C GLN A 36 19.27 -15.22 30.83
N SER A 37 18.44 -15.99 31.52
CA SER A 37 17.88 -15.57 32.78
C SER A 37 18.45 -16.48 33.87
N ALA A 38 19.20 -15.89 34.77
CA ALA A 38 19.69 -16.57 35.96
C ALA A 38 18.52 -16.76 36.96
N ALA A 39 18.22 -18.00 37.25
CA ALA A 39 17.42 -18.36 38.44
C ALA A 39 18.36 -18.88 39.51
N SER A 40 18.31 -18.22 40.67
CA SER A 40 18.98 -18.60 41.89
C SER A 40 18.49 -19.96 42.37
N ALA A 41 19.39 -20.88 42.55
CA ALA A 41 19.14 -22.16 43.17
C ALA A 41 19.29 -22.02 44.70
N GLU A 42 18.22 -22.23 45.45
CA GLU A 42 18.27 -22.53 46.83
C GLU A 42 18.92 -23.90 47.04
N GLN A 43 20.00 -23.92 47.84
CA GLN A 43 20.62 -25.13 48.34
C GLN A 43 19.73 -25.79 49.41
N THR A 44 19.15 -26.93 49.06
CA THR A 44 18.60 -27.84 50.05
C THR A 44 19.73 -28.79 50.47
N GLU A 45 20.12 -28.78 51.74
CA GLU A 45 21.02 -29.76 52.33
C GLU A 45 20.44 -31.17 52.17
N SER A 46 21.16 -32.02 51.43
CA SER A 46 20.86 -33.43 51.32
C SER A 46 21.78 -34.24 52.29
N THR A 47 21.13 -35.00 53.11
CA THR A 47 21.69 -36.05 53.94
C THR A 47 22.80 -36.86 53.23
N ASP A 48 23.93 -37.02 53.89
CA ASP A 48 25.08 -37.82 53.46
C ASP A 48 24.70 -39.30 53.21
N ALA A 49 24.31 -39.63 52.00
CA ALA A 49 24.28 -41.00 51.53
C ALA A 49 25.69 -41.39 51.13
N LYS A 50 26.20 -42.42 51.73
CA LYS A 50 27.54 -42.99 51.45
C LYS A 50 27.69 -43.24 49.98
N LYS A 51 28.52 -42.45 49.28
CA LYS A 51 28.84 -42.62 47.85
C LYS A 51 29.63 -43.89 47.65
N GLU A 52 29.04 -44.87 47.02
CA GLU A 52 29.73 -46.07 46.56
C GLU A 52 30.16 -45.90 45.09
N VAL A 53 31.41 -46.25 44.80
CA VAL A 53 32.00 -46.16 43.44
C VAL A 53 31.97 -47.55 42.80
N PHE A 54 31.35 -47.58 41.61
CA PHE A 54 31.21 -48.79 40.80
C PHE A 54 31.92 -48.62 39.46
N SER A 55 32.47 -49.74 38.89
CA SER A 55 32.96 -49.80 37.52
C SER A 55 31.83 -50.29 36.61
N VAL A 56 31.57 -49.58 35.52
CA VAL A 56 30.55 -49.96 34.53
C VAL A 56 31.08 -51.11 33.68
N THR A 57 30.46 -52.29 33.75
CA THR A 57 30.88 -53.47 33.01
C THR A 57 30.19 -53.56 31.64
N SER A 58 28.96 -53.11 31.53
CA SER A 58 28.22 -53.08 30.28
C SER A 58 27.16 -51.97 30.30
N ILE A 59 26.88 -51.48 29.12
CA ILE A 59 25.76 -50.57 28.86
C ILE A 59 24.91 -51.18 27.76
N SER A 60 23.64 -51.38 28.02
CA SER A 60 22.67 -51.95 27.08
C SER A 60 21.40 -51.08 27.01
N PHE A 61 20.71 -51.21 25.91
CA PHE A 61 19.43 -50.51 25.71
C PHE A 61 18.32 -51.53 25.46
N SER A 62 17.17 -51.30 26.10
CA SER A 62 15.93 -52.05 25.88
C SER A 62 14.87 -51.09 25.38
N GLY A 63 14.05 -51.51 24.39
CA GLY A 63 12.98 -50.69 23.83
C GLY A 63 13.35 -49.85 22.62
N LEU A 64 14.53 -50.11 22.01
CA LEU A 64 14.88 -49.52 20.70
C LEU A 64 14.16 -50.31 19.60
N GLU A 65 13.53 -49.58 18.67
CA GLU A 65 12.84 -50.15 17.52
C GLU A 65 13.42 -49.71 16.17
N THR A 66 13.82 -48.48 16.06
CA THR A 66 14.33 -47.85 14.81
C THR A 66 15.73 -47.33 14.93
N LEU A 67 16.23 -47.14 16.15
CA LEU A 67 17.55 -46.59 16.43
C LEU A 67 18.59 -47.67 16.65
N ASN A 68 19.84 -47.38 16.26
CA ASN A 68 20.95 -48.32 16.39
C ASN A 68 21.60 -48.19 17.78
N GLU A 69 21.55 -49.27 18.59
CA GLU A 69 22.11 -49.32 19.93
C GLU A 69 23.58 -48.90 19.99
N LYS A 70 24.38 -49.34 19.01
CA LYS A 70 25.81 -49.05 18.97
C LYS A 70 26.09 -47.57 18.80
N GLU A 71 25.32 -46.88 17.99
CA GLU A 71 25.46 -45.44 17.74
C GLU A 71 25.07 -44.60 18.99
N ILE A 72 23.99 -44.99 19.67
CA ILE A 72 23.56 -44.32 20.90
C ILE A 72 24.58 -44.54 22.00
N THR A 73 25.04 -45.78 22.19
CA THR A 73 26.03 -46.11 23.19
C THR A 73 27.37 -45.39 22.93
N ALA A 74 27.77 -45.27 21.66
CA ALA A 74 28.96 -44.54 21.29
C ALA A 74 28.89 -43.04 21.56
N SER A 75 27.70 -42.46 21.53
CA SER A 75 27.46 -41.01 21.76
C SER A 75 27.27 -40.63 23.23
N LEU A 76 26.98 -41.62 24.12
CA LEU A 76 26.79 -41.36 25.54
C LEU A 76 28.03 -40.76 26.22
N PRO A 77 27.86 -39.83 27.16
CA PRO A 77 28.96 -39.30 27.99
C PRO A 77 29.47 -40.30 29.03
N LEU A 78 28.97 -41.52 29.01
CA LEU A 78 29.29 -42.62 29.93
C LEU A 78 29.79 -43.84 29.11
N LYS A 79 30.92 -44.43 29.48
CA LYS A 79 31.55 -45.54 28.73
C LYS A 79 31.71 -46.79 29.59
N VAL A 80 31.83 -47.92 28.97
CA VAL A 80 32.27 -49.18 29.65
C VAL A 80 33.66 -48.95 30.25
N ASN A 81 33.85 -49.39 31.46
CA ASN A 81 35.03 -49.20 32.35
C ASN A 81 35.12 -47.84 33.06
N ASP A 82 34.16 -46.92 32.83
CA ASP A 82 34.08 -45.70 33.64
C ASP A 82 33.75 -46.04 35.10
N GLN A 83 34.34 -45.25 36.00
CA GLN A 83 33.97 -45.33 37.44
C GLN A 83 32.85 -44.32 37.75
N ILE A 84 31.71 -44.78 38.22
CA ILE A 84 30.58 -43.96 38.57
C ILE A 84 30.26 -44.03 40.06
N ALA A 85 29.93 -42.91 40.63
CA ALA A 85 29.44 -42.86 42.00
C ALA A 85 27.89 -42.97 42.00
N ILE A 86 27.33 -43.81 42.87
CA ILE A 86 25.89 -43.94 43.10
C ILE A 86 25.60 -43.74 44.59
N PRO A 87 24.86 -42.69 44.92
CA PRO A 87 24.36 -41.58 44.08
C PRO A 87 25.47 -40.65 43.58
N GLY A 88 25.38 -40.18 42.31
CA GLY A 88 26.37 -39.32 41.71
C GLY A 88 25.89 -38.64 40.43
N PRO A 89 26.63 -37.67 39.90
CA PRO A 89 26.21 -36.84 38.78
C PRO A 89 26.29 -37.53 37.38
N GLN A 90 27.04 -38.63 37.23
CA GLN A 90 27.31 -39.23 35.94
C GLN A 90 26.07 -39.87 35.29
N LEU A 91 25.27 -40.57 36.09
CA LEU A 91 24.07 -41.24 35.61
C LEU A 91 22.97 -40.26 35.24
N PRO A 92 22.66 -39.25 36.06
CA PRO A 92 21.79 -38.15 35.63
C PRO A 92 22.28 -37.40 34.37
N ALA A 93 23.60 -37.20 34.22
CA ALA A 93 24.19 -36.56 33.05
C ALA A 93 23.96 -37.39 31.78
N ALA A 94 24.12 -38.72 31.86
CA ALA A 94 23.82 -39.61 30.75
C ALA A 94 22.34 -39.60 30.37
N MET A 95 21.44 -39.61 31.36
CA MET A 95 20.00 -39.51 31.12
C MET A 95 19.64 -38.16 30.53
N GLN A 96 20.20 -37.05 31.02
CA GLN A 96 19.97 -35.70 30.49
C GLN A 96 20.47 -35.60 29.05
N TYR A 97 21.59 -36.21 28.71
CA TYR A 97 22.08 -36.26 27.35
C TYR A 97 21.11 -37.00 26.42
N LEU A 98 20.59 -38.17 26.82
CA LEU A 98 19.57 -38.89 26.06
C LEU A 98 18.28 -38.07 25.86
N TRP A 99 17.86 -37.32 26.83
CA TRP A 99 16.73 -36.36 26.71
C TRP A 99 17.02 -35.23 25.75
N GLN A 100 18.25 -34.73 25.74
CA GLN A 100 18.66 -33.65 24.81
C GLN A 100 18.65 -34.07 23.35
N LEU A 101 18.82 -35.39 23.06
CA LEU A 101 18.68 -35.90 21.71
C LEU A 101 17.29 -35.78 21.13
N GLN A 102 16.24 -35.56 21.94
CA GLN A 102 14.83 -35.47 21.53
C GLN A 102 14.36 -36.70 20.70
N LEU A 103 14.88 -37.87 21.01
CA LEU A 103 14.58 -39.13 20.31
C LEU A 103 13.62 -40.02 21.12
N PHE A 104 13.46 -39.76 22.40
CA PHE A 104 12.74 -40.61 23.34
C PHE A 104 11.57 -39.91 24.04
N SER A 105 10.52 -40.65 24.26
CA SER A 105 9.34 -40.21 25.04
C SER A 105 9.43 -40.60 26.50
N ASP A 106 10.24 -41.61 26.81
CA ASP A 106 10.53 -42.07 28.15
C ASP A 106 11.91 -42.67 28.25
N ILE A 107 12.60 -42.47 29.38
CA ILE A 107 13.95 -42.96 29.66
C ILE A 107 14.00 -43.36 31.12
N SER A 108 14.31 -44.60 31.38
CA SER A 108 14.62 -45.12 32.71
C SER A 108 15.92 -45.93 32.68
N VAL A 109 16.59 -46.02 33.81
CA VAL A 109 17.83 -46.84 33.89
C VAL A 109 17.66 -47.82 35.04
N GLN A 110 17.98 -49.06 34.75
CA GLN A 110 18.02 -50.14 35.74
C GLN A 110 19.47 -50.60 35.89
N GLN A 111 19.87 -50.79 37.12
CA GLN A 111 21.14 -51.42 37.45
C GLN A 111 20.91 -52.90 37.74
N THR A 112 21.71 -53.76 37.18
CA THR A 112 21.72 -55.18 37.51
C THR A 112 22.65 -55.41 38.67
N ASP A 113 22.30 -56.35 39.52
CA ASP A 113 22.85 -56.66 40.81
C ASP A 113 24.41 -56.59 40.80
N PRO A 114 25.02 -55.75 41.62
CA PRO A 114 26.46 -55.55 41.63
C PRO A 114 27.15 -56.79 42.22
N ALA A 115 27.84 -57.57 41.44
CA ALA A 115 28.84 -58.53 41.90
C ALA A 115 30.07 -57.77 42.39
N GLY A 116 30.06 -57.31 43.65
CA GLY A 116 31.14 -56.50 44.22
C GLY A 116 31.06 -55.01 43.76
N LYS A 117 32.16 -54.49 43.20
CA LYS A 117 32.24 -53.08 42.72
C LYS A 117 31.93 -52.91 41.23
N ASN A 118 31.30 -53.89 40.60
CA ASN A 118 30.95 -53.89 39.17
C ASN A 118 29.45 -53.73 38.97
N ILE A 119 29.03 -52.92 37.98
CA ILE A 119 27.63 -52.66 37.68
C ILE A 119 27.36 -52.76 36.19
N ALA A 120 26.29 -53.40 35.79
CA ALA A 120 25.74 -53.34 34.44
C ALA A 120 24.56 -52.39 34.39
N LEU A 121 24.51 -51.47 33.41
CA LEU A 121 23.44 -50.47 33.25
C LEU A 121 22.59 -50.83 32.03
N ASN A 122 21.30 -50.98 32.24
CA ASN A 122 20.32 -51.13 31.17
C ASN A 122 19.42 -49.89 31.10
N PHE A 123 19.51 -49.16 30.02
CA PHE A 123 18.64 -48.05 29.71
C PHE A 123 17.39 -48.57 29.02
N THR A 124 16.27 -48.49 29.70
CA THR A 124 14.96 -48.78 29.08
C THR A 124 14.42 -47.51 28.53
N VAL A 125 14.29 -47.44 27.21
CA VAL A 125 13.88 -46.24 26.48
C VAL A 125 12.62 -46.53 25.67
N LYS A 126 11.82 -45.48 25.46
CA LYS A 126 10.70 -45.53 24.52
C LYS A 126 10.94 -44.48 23.46
N GLU A 127 11.12 -44.90 22.24
CA GLU A 127 11.39 -44.00 21.12
C GLU A 127 10.16 -43.12 20.82
N LEU A 128 10.36 -41.84 20.47
CA LEU A 128 9.33 -41.02 19.86
C LEU A 128 8.99 -41.60 18.48
N PRO A 129 7.69 -41.73 18.16
CA PRO A 129 7.25 -42.25 16.88
C PRO A 129 7.61 -41.33 15.71
N ILE A 130 7.86 -41.92 14.56
CA ILE A 130 8.12 -41.18 13.30
C ILE A 130 6.78 -40.95 12.61
N LEU A 131 6.52 -39.70 12.25
CA LEU A 131 5.29 -39.31 11.55
C LEU A 131 5.40 -39.62 10.07
N ASP A 132 4.65 -40.59 9.56
CA ASP A 132 4.61 -40.91 8.15
C ASP A 132 3.70 -39.98 7.36
N LYS A 133 2.52 -39.71 7.91
CA LYS A 133 1.46 -38.95 7.22
C LYS A 133 0.55 -38.25 8.22
N VAL A 134 0.03 -37.09 7.79
CA VAL A 134 -1.06 -36.41 8.49
C VAL A 134 -2.32 -36.49 7.63
N THR A 135 -3.41 -36.97 8.23
CA THR A 135 -4.72 -37.09 7.61
C THR A 135 -5.76 -36.30 8.38
N PHE A 136 -6.75 -35.79 7.68
CA PHE A 136 -7.82 -34.97 8.26
C PHE A 136 -9.16 -35.57 7.84
N GLU A 137 -10.08 -35.67 8.81
CA GLU A 137 -11.45 -36.11 8.63
C GLU A 137 -12.42 -35.10 9.22
N GLY A 138 -13.59 -34.92 8.58
CA GLY A 138 -14.60 -33.97 9.05
C GLY A 138 -14.48 -32.55 8.53
N ASN A 139 -13.39 -32.16 7.89
CA ASN A 139 -13.16 -30.83 7.33
C ASN A 139 -13.86 -30.62 5.97
N LYS A 140 -15.18 -30.47 6.01
CA LYS A 140 -16.01 -30.26 4.80
C LYS A 140 -15.98 -28.83 4.26
N LYS A 141 -15.58 -27.85 5.08
CA LYS A 141 -15.61 -26.40 4.79
C LYS A 141 -14.26 -25.82 4.46
N LEU A 142 -13.18 -26.46 4.89
CA LEU A 142 -11.81 -26.04 4.58
C LEU A 142 -11.08 -27.16 3.83
N ASP A 143 -10.25 -26.74 2.88
CA ASP A 143 -9.45 -27.66 2.10
C ASP A 143 -8.35 -28.32 2.94
N ASN A 144 -8.07 -29.59 2.65
CA ASN A 144 -7.01 -30.38 3.32
C ASN A 144 -5.65 -29.69 3.30
N ASP A 145 -5.31 -29.02 2.20
CA ASP A 145 -4.03 -28.35 2.07
C ASP A 145 -3.94 -27.08 2.93
N GLU A 146 -5.03 -26.35 3.11
CA GLU A 146 -5.09 -25.20 4.02
C GLU A 146 -4.91 -25.66 5.48
N VAL A 147 -5.63 -26.72 5.88
CA VAL A 147 -5.54 -27.29 7.23
C VAL A 147 -4.14 -27.84 7.49
N ARG A 148 -3.56 -28.57 6.53
CA ARG A 148 -2.21 -29.16 6.63
C ARG A 148 -1.13 -28.07 6.81
N ARG A 149 -1.18 -27.02 5.98
CA ARG A 149 -0.24 -25.89 6.11
C ARG A 149 -0.33 -25.23 7.49
N LYS A 150 -1.53 -25.11 8.03
CA LYS A 150 -1.73 -24.47 9.34
C LYS A 150 -1.31 -25.38 10.50
N ALA A 151 -1.54 -26.69 10.41
CA ALA A 151 -1.09 -27.67 11.38
C ALA A 151 0.44 -27.64 11.54
N GLY A 152 1.17 -27.47 10.42
CA GLY A 152 2.62 -27.28 10.44
C GLY A 152 3.41 -28.54 10.81
N LEU A 153 2.81 -29.73 10.70
CA LEU A 153 3.46 -31.02 10.93
C LEU A 153 4.17 -31.50 9.66
N VAL A 154 5.38 -32.03 9.82
CA VAL A 154 6.23 -32.50 8.72
C VAL A 154 6.42 -34.01 8.79
N ALA A 155 6.06 -34.71 7.73
CA ALA A 155 6.29 -36.16 7.60
C ALA A 155 7.81 -36.48 7.61
N GLY A 156 8.15 -37.65 8.13
CA GLY A 156 9.52 -38.11 8.27
C GLY A 156 10.22 -37.64 9.55
N LYS A 157 9.61 -36.82 10.37
CA LYS A 157 10.14 -36.36 11.66
C LYS A 157 9.55 -37.16 12.84
N ARG A 158 10.31 -37.27 13.92
CA ARG A 158 9.77 -37.76 15.19
C ARG A 158 8.80 -36.73 15.73
N ILE A 159 7.71 -37.21 16.33
CA ILE A 159 6.60 -36.34 16.78
C ILE A 159 6.35 -36.52 18.28
N THR A 160 6.15 -35.42 18.96
CA THR A 160 5.78 -35.38 20.38
C THR A 160 4.27 -35.15 20.52
N GLN A 161 3.71 -35.58 21.68
CA GLN A 161 2.29 -35.28 21.98
C GLN A 161 2.04 -33.76 22.07
N GLN A 162 3.03 -32.99 22.51
CA GLN A 162 2.91 -31.53 22.62
C GLN A 162 2.82 -30.86 21.22
N GLU A 163 3.54 -31.38 20.24
CA GLU A 163 3.45 -30.88 18.86
C GLU A 163 2.08 -31.20 18.24
N LEU A 164 1.51 -32.37 18.53
CA LEU A 164 0.18 -32.74 18.09
C LEU A 164 -0.91 -31.85 18.73
N LEU A 165 -0.82 -31.57 20.02
CA LEU A 165 -1.71 -30.63 20.72
C LEU A 165 -1.57 -29.22 20.15
N THR A 166 -0.36 -28.79 19.85
CA THR A 166 -0.10 -27.49 19.23
C THR A 166 -0.72 -27.41 17.83
N ALA A 167 -0.63 -28.48 17.05
CA ALA A 167 -1.26 -28.58 15.74
C ALA A 167 -2.78 -28.54 15.83
N SER A 168 -3.36 -29.29 16.78
CA SER A 168 -4.81 -29.27 17.08
C SER A 168 -5.28 -27.84 17.39
N ASN A 169 -4.64 -27.15 18.31
CA ASN A 169 -4.95 -25.76 18.66
C ASN A 169 -4.80 -24.79 17.47
N LYS A 170 -3.80 -25.01 16.59
CA LYS A 170 -3.64 -24.21 15.37
C LYS A 170 -4.77 -24.44 14.36
N ILE A 171 -5.27 -25.67 14.25
CA ILE A 171 -6.41 -26.03 13.40
C ILE A 171 -7.66 -25.36 13.95
N GLU A 172 -7.94 -25.47 15.25
CA GLU A 172 -9.09 -24.83 15.90
C GLU A 172 -9.07 -23.30 15.70
N LYS A 173 -7.92 -22.65 15.90
CA LYS A 173 -7.74 -21.21 15.62
C LYS A 173 -7.98 -20.86 14.14
N LEU A 174 -7.59 -21.74 13.21
CA LEU A 174 -7.90 -21.55 11.79
C LEU A 174 -9.40 -21.54 11.56
N TYR A 175 -10.13 -22.54 12.09
CA TYR A 175 -11.59 -22.59 11.98
C TYR A 175 -12.28 -21.41 12.65
N ALA A 176 -11.82 -21.01 13.84
CA ALA A 176 -12.32 -19.83 14.55
C ALA A 176 -12.16 -18.56 13.70
N SER A 177 -11.00 -18.37 13.06
CA SER A 177 -10.75 -17.22 12.15
C SER A 177 -11.66 -17.20 10.92
N LYS A 178 -12.20 -18.36 10.53
CA LYS A 178 -13.19 -18.49 9.46
C LYS A 178 -14.64 -18.37 9.95
N GLY A 179 -14.84 -18.17 11.26
CA GLY A 179 -16.14 -17.99 11.91
C GLY A 179 -16.76 -19.27 12.48
N TYR A 180 -16.03 -20.37 12.60
CA TYR A 180 -16.46 -21.63 13.20
C TYR A 180 -15.89 -21.73 14.63
N LEU A 181 -16.44 -20.95 15.54
CA LEU A 181 -15.90 -20.80 16.91
C LEU A 181 -16.05 -22.03 17.80
N THR A 182 -16.93 -22.96 17.44
CA THR A 182 -17.18 -24.22 18.15
C THR A 182 -16.48 -25.40 17.49
N ALA A 183 -15.55 -25.13 16.57
CA ALA A 183 -14.78 -26.18 15.94
C ALA A 183 -13.82 -26.81 16.95
N GLY A 184 -13.74 -28.12 16.93
CA GLY A 184 -12.80 -28.91 17.70
C GLY A 184 -11.96 -29.78 16.75
N ALA A 185 -10.72 -30.02 17.12
CA ALA A 185 -9.82 -30.89 16.39
C ALA A 185 -9.16 -31.87 17.36
N GLU A 186 -9.57 -33.09 17.34
CA GLU A 186 -9.00 -34.19 18.13
C GLU A 186 -8.04 -34.98 17.28
N PHE A 187 -6.95 -35.46 17.86
CA PHE A 187 -6.01 -36.30 17.10
C PHE A 187 -5.89 -37.68 17.67
N HIS A 188 -5.70 -38.65 16.78
CA HIS A 188 -5.40 -40.04 17.10
C HIS A 188 -4.18 -40.49 16.32
N LEU A 189 -3.29 -41.25 16.97
CA LEU A 189 -2.16 -41.88 16.31
C LEU A 189 -2.54 -43.29 15.93
N GLN A 190 -2.38 -43.61 14.64
CA GLN A 190 -2.52 -44.96 14.12
C GLN A 190 -1.12 -45.55 13.90
N ASP A 191 -0.89 -46.70 14.49
CA ASP A 191 0.37 -47.43 14.30
C ASP A 191 0.48 -47.91 12.85
N ASN A 192 1.64 -47.59 12.22
CA ASN A 192 1.98 -48.02 10.86
C ASN A 192 3.16 -49.01 10.84
N GLY A 193 3.55 -49.55 11.99
CA GLY A 193 4.65 -50.51 12.17
C GLY A 193 6.01 -49.86 12.32
N LYS A 194 6.91 -50.55 13.02
CA LYS A 194 8.30 -50.11 13.25
C LYS A 194 8.42 -48.70 13.82
N ASN A 195 7.62 -48.40 14.87
CA ASN A 195 7.54 -47.07 15.48
C ASN A 195 7.20 -45.91 14.51
N HIS A 196 6.49 -46.20 13.43
CA HIS A 196 5.92 -45.23 12.50
C HIS A 196 4.45 -45.01 12.77
N VAL A 197 3.96 -43.77 12.69
CA VAL A 197 2.58 -43.42 12.99
C VAL A 197 1.99 -42.52 11.92
N ILE A 198 0.66 -42.67 11.73
CA ILE A 198 -0.16 -41.74 10.98
C ILE A 198 -0.93 -40.90 11.99
N ALA A 199 -0.82 -39.59 11.92
CA ALA A 199 -1.63 -38.68 12.73
C ALA A 199 -2.95 -38.39 12.00
N LEU A 200 -4.05 -38.89 12.56
CA LEU A 200 -5.41 -38.61 12.09
C LEU A 200 -6.02 -37.50 12.97
N PHE A 201 -6.36 -36.36 12.33
CA PHE A 201 -7.13 -35.30 12.99
C PHE A 201 -8.61 -35.42 12.62
N SER A 202 -9.44 -35.69 13.63
CA SER A 202 -10.91 -35.70 13.52
C SER A 202 -11.43 -34.32 13.83
N ILE A 203 -11.97 -33.63 12.84
CA ILE A 203 -12.40 -32.24 12.94
C ILE A 203 -13.93 -32.17 13.04
N THR A 204 -14.40 -31.55 14.10
CA THR A 204 -15.82 -31.18 14.25
C THR A 204 -15.95 -29.70 13.94
N GLU A 205 -16.47 -29.35 12.76
CA GLU A 205 -16.45 -27.94 12.28
C GLU A 205 -17.42 -27.01 13.02
N GLY A 206 -18.49 -27.54 13.59
CA GLY A 206 -19.54 -26.75 14.22
C GLY A 206 -20.32 -25.89 13.23
N SER A 207 -21.06 -24.92 13.73
CA SER A 207 -21.82 -23.95 12.94
C SER A 207 -21.05 -22.67 12.77
N LYS A 208 -21.16 -22.06 11.57
CA LYS A 208 -20.62 -20.72 11.33
C LYS A 208 -21.48 -19.71 12.07
N VAL A 209 -20.85 -18.92 12.94
CA VAL A 209 -21.52 -17.88 13.72
C VAL A 209 -21.11 -16.49 13.24
N SER A 210 -22.04 -15.54 13.33
CA SER A 210 -21.81 -14.13 13.03
C SER A 210 -22.11 -13.26 14.25
N ILE A 211 -21.49 -12.09 14.33
CA ILE A 211 -21.80 -11.12 15.39
C ILE A 211 -23.15 -10.47 15.06
N GLU A 212 -24.21 -10.85 15.79
CA GLU A 212 -25.54 -10.29 15.57
C GLU A 212 -25.72 -8.93 16.24
N LYS A 213 -25.20 -8.77 17.45
CA LYS A 213 -25.36 -7.53 18.21
C LYS A 213 -24.15 -7.23 19.07
N ILE A 214 -23.80 -5.96 19.15
CA ILE A 214 -22.84 -5.43 20.11
C ILE A 214 -23.57 -4.42 20.98
N THR A 215 -23.58 -4.66 22.29
CA THR A 215 -24.27 -3.82 23.28
C THR A 215 -23.27 -3.28 24.29
N PHE A 216 -23.37 -2.01 24.60
CA PHE A 216 -22.57 -1.36 25.65
C PHE A 216 -23.44 -1.08 26.85
N HIS A 217 -22.91 -1.31 28.05
CA HIS A 217 -23.57 -1.09 29.34
C HIS A 217 -22.73 -0.08 30.13
N GLY A 218 -23.38 0.88 30.76
CA GLY A 218 -22.71 1.95 31.50
C GLY A 218 -22.33 3.16 30.65
N ASN A 219 -22.72 3.19 29.36
CA ASN A 219 -22.44 4.26 28.42
C ASN A 219 -23.51 5.36 28.49
N ASN A 220 -23.33 6.33 29.40
CA ASN A 220 -24.24 7.46 29.58
C ASN A 220 -23.87 8.64 28.68
N ALA A 221 -22.59 8.82 28.37
CA ALA A 221 -22.06 9.97 27.61
C ALA A 221 -22.22 9.84 26.10
N PHE A 222 -22.22 8.63 25.57
CA PHE A 222 -22.27 8.36 24.14
C PHE A 222 -23.26 7.24 23.82
N ASP A 223 -23.99 7.41 22.71
CA ASP A 223 -24.97 6.42 22.27
C ASP A 223 -24.30 5.15 21.70
N GLN A 224 -25.06 4.07 21.65
CA GLN A 224 -24.65 2.75 21.16
C GLN A 224 -24.07 2.79 19.74
N ASN A 225 -24.64 3.61 18.85
CA ASN A 225 -24.20 3.64 17.46
C ASN A 225 -22.84 4.34 17.32
N LYS A 226 -22.62 5.40 18.09
CA LYS A 226 -21.34 6.10 18.13
C LYS A 226 -20.22 5.19 18.63
N LEU A 227 -20.47 4.42 19.69
CA LEU A 227 -19.51 3.48 20.24
C LEU A 227 -19.22 2.31 19.29
N ARG A 228 -20.25 1.78 18.61
CA ARG A 228 -20.04 0.77 17.54
C ARG A 228 -19.18 1.31 16.39
N GLY A 229 -19.30 2.61 16.08
CA GLY A 229 -18.48 3.27 15.07
C GLY A 229 -17.02 3.47 15.45
N VAL A 230 -16.63 3.26 16.70
CA VAL A 230 -15.24 3.30 17.16
C VAL A 230 -14.50 2.01 16.82
N PHE A 231 -15.21 0.90 16.74
CA PHE A 231 -14.66 -0.40 16.40
C PHE A 231 -14.22 -0.45 14.94
N ASN A 232 -12.99 -0.85 14.70
CA ASN A 232 -12.41 -0.92 13.36
C ASN A 232 -12.66 -2.28 12.69
N GLU A 233 -12.60 -3.37 13.46
CA GLU A 233 -12.58 -4.73 12.95
C GLU A 233 -13.80 -5.53 13.39
N THR A 234 -14.26 -5.34 14.64
CA THR A 234 -15.39 -6.05 15.22
C THR A 234 -16.67 -5.31 14.92
N HIS A 235 -17.50 -5.87 14.06
CA HIS A 235 -18.74 -5.22 13.66
C HIS A 235 -19.94 -6.14 13.84
N GLN A 236 -21.09 -5.57 14.18
CA GLN A 236 -22.35 -6.33 14.18
C GLN A 236 -22.88 -6.54 12.75
N ASN A 237 -23.68 -7.57 12.59
CA ASN A 237 -24.35 -7.91 11.32
C ASN A 237 -25.29 -6.78 10.87
N SER A 238 -25.27 -6.48 9.56
CA SER A 238 -26.17 -5.54 8.94
C SER A 238 -26.55 -6.08 7.55
N TRP A 239 -27.68 -5.63 7.00
CA TRP A 239 -28.15 -6.11 5.71
C TRP A 239 -27.12 -5.91 4.56
N TRP A 240 -26.34 -4.82 4.59
CA TRP A 240 -25.28 -4.55 3.64
C TRP A 240 -24.13 -5.56 3.77
N ARG A 241 -23.76 -5.91 4.98
CA ARG A 241 -22.64 -6.83 5.24
C ARG A 241 -22.98 -8.28 4.89
N LYS A 242 -24.26 -8.65 4.87
CA LYS A 242 -24.69 -9.96 4.39
C LYS A 242 -24.32 -10.20 2.92
N ILE A 243 -24.21 -9.11 2.12
CA ILE A 243 -23.83 -9.19 0.68
C ILE A 243 -22.31 -9.45 0.54
N PHE A 244 -21.48 -8.88 1.42
CA PHE A 244 -20.01 -8.94 1.34
C PHE A 244 -19.38 -9.94 2.32
N GLY A 245 -20.14 -10.67 3.09
CA GLY A 245 -19.71 -11.66 4.07
C GLY A 245 -20.08 -11.26 5.50
N SER A 246 -20.62 -12.22 6.26
CA SER A 246 -21.04 -11.98 7.65
C SER A 246 -19.83 -11.68 8.54
N PRO A 247 -19.92 -10.69 9.45
CA PRO A 247 -18.85 -10.35 10.39
C PRO A 247 -18.58 -11.49 11.37
N LYS A 248 -17.31 -11.80 11.58
CA LYS A 248 -16.83 -12.88 12.45
C LYS A 248 -16.16 -12.28 13.67
N LEU A 249 -16.16 -13.01 14.77
CA LEU A 249 -15.39 -12.63 15.93
C LEU A 249 -13.95 -13.14 15.81
N ASP A 250 -13.02 -12.21 15.88
CA ASP A 250 -11.60 -12.44 16.09
C ASP A 250 -11.26 -11.86 17.47
N THR A 251 -10.81 -12.70 18.38
CA THR A 251 -10.62 -12.30 19.78
C THR A 251 -9.50 -11.27 19.95
N ASP A 252 -8.43 -11.39 19.16
CA ASP A 252 -7.31 -10.44 19.23
C ASP A 252 -7.76 -9.05 18.74
N LYS A 253 -8.43 -9.01 17.60
CA LYS A 253 -9.01 -7.78 17.03
C LYS A 253 -10.10 -7.17 17.93
N PHE A 254 -10.87 -7.99 18.60
CA PHE A 254 -11.87 -7.52 19.56
C PHE A 254 -11.21 -6.87 20.79
N ASN A 255 -10.07 -7.40 21.24
CA ASN A 255 -9.30 -6.77 22.31
C ASN A 255 -8.72 -5.43 21.86
N ASP A 256 -8.21 -5.34 20.63
CA ASP A 256 -7.75 -4.08 20.04
C ASP A 256 -8.90 -3.06 19.96
N ASP A 257 -10.09 -3.46 19.52
CA ASP A 257 -11.26 -2.59 19.47
C ASP A 257 -11.71 -2.10 20.86
N LYS A 258 -11.58 -2.94 21.92
CA LYS A 258 -11.81 -2.50 23.32
C LYS A 258 -10.79 -1.45 23.76
N ASN A 259 -9.52 -1.57 23.34
CA ASN A 259 -8.51 -0.55 23.61
C ASN A 259 -8.83 0.76 22.87
N LEU A 260 -9.26 0.67 21.61
CA LEU A 260 -9.72 1.84 20.84
C LEU A 260 -10.93 2.52 21.50
N LEU A 261 -11.83 1.76 22.12
CA LEU A 261 -12.97 2.28 22.86
C LEU A 261 -12.52 3.10 24.08
N VAL A 262 -11.59 2.58 24.87
CA VAL A 262 -11.02 3.30 26.02
C VAL A 262 -10.29 4.57 25.54
N GLU A 263 -9.51 4.47 24.47
CA GLU A 263 -8.85 5.61 23.85
C GLU A 263 -9.85 6.67 23.38
N PHE A 264 -10.95 6.25 22.76
CA PHE A 264 -12.02 7.16 22.33
C PHE A 264 -12.59 7.96 23.53
N TYR A 265 -12.88 7.29 24.64
CA TYR A 265 -13.36 7.96 25.84
C TYR A 265 -12.32 8.96 26.38
N ARG A 266 -11.04 8.56 26.51
CA ARG A 266 -9.94 9.42 26.95
C ARG A 266 -9.73 10.63 26.03
N ASN A 267 -9.99 10.48 24.73
CA ASN A 267 -9.91 11.56 23.76
C ASN A 267 -11.12 12.51 23.79
N ASN A 268 -12.15 12.16 24.57
CA ASN A 268 -13.38 12.96 24.71
C ASN A 268 -13.63 13.45 26.15
N GLY A 269 -12.60 13.44 26.98
CA GLY A 269 -12.63 13.99 28.33
C GLY A 269 -12.71 12.95 29.45
N TYR A 270 -12.98 11.71 29.16
CA TYR A 270 -13.19 10.65 30.18
C TYR A 270 -11.88 9.92 30.44
N ARG A 271 -10.97 10.57 31.16
CA ARG A 271 -9.60 10.13 31.42
C ARG A 271 -9.53 8.74 32.08
N ASP A 272 -10.42 8.49 33.04
CA ASP A 272 -10.42 7.29 33.88
C ASP A 272 -11.30 6.17 33.28
N ALA A 273 -11.81 6.34 32.06
CA ALA A 273 -12.65 5.35 31.40
C ALA A 273 -11.94 4.01 31.23
N ARG A 274 -12.67 2.95 31.52
CA ARG A 274 -12.18 1.57 31.43
C ARG A 274 -13.28 0.59 31.06
N VAL A 275 -12.91 -0.49 30.40
CA VAL A 275 -13.76 -1.65 30.22
C VAL A 275 -13.68 -2.51 31.47
N LEU A 276 -14.80 -2.74 32.13
CA LEU A 276 -14.86 -3.54 33.35
C LEU A 276 -14.81 -5.04 33.03
N ARG A 277 -15.59 -5.45 32.04
CA ARG A 277 -15.65 -6.81 31.53
C ARG A 277 -16.37 -6.85 30.19
N ASP A 278 -16.20 -7.91 29.46
CA ASP A 278 -17.02 -8.28 28.32
C ASP A 278 -17.68 -9.66 28.59
N ALA A 279 -18.79 -9.89 27.90
CA ALA A 279 -19.48 -11.16 27.92
C ALA A 279 -19.86 -11.52 26.48
N ILE A 280 -19.61 -12.76 26.11
CA ILE A 280 -19.94 -13.33 24.80
C ILE A 280 -20.99 -14.42 25.05
N SER A 281 -22.14 -14.25 24.42
CA SER A 281 -23.22 -15.23 24.50
C SER A 281 -23.73 -15.58 23.09
N TYR A 282 -24.35 -16.72 22.95
CA TYR A 282 -24.98 -17.17 21.71
C TYR A 282 -26.45 -16.77 21.67
N THR A 283 -26.96 -16.51 20.49
CA THR A 283 -28.41 -16.47 20.26
C THR A 283 -29.04 -17.85 20.51
N ASP A 284 -30.35 -17.90 20.72
CA ASP A 284 -31.07 -19.15 21.05
C ASP A 284 -30.88 -20.22 19.95
N ASP A 285 -30.76 -19.81 18.68
CA ASP A 285 -30.51 -20.69 17.53
C ASP A 285 -29.02 -21.06 17.36
N LYS A 286 -28.12 -20.57 18.22
CA LYS A 286 -26.67 -20.78 18.19
C LYS A 286 -25.97 -20.36 16.87
N LYS A 287 -26.62 -19.51 16.05
CA LYS A 287 -26.05 -19.00 14.78
C LYS A 287 -25.49 -17.59 14.90
N GLY A 288 -25.80 -16.88 15.98
CA GLY A 288 -25.35 -15.53 16.25
C GLY A 288 -24.61 -15.40 17.56
N LEU A 289 -23.74 -14.39 17.64
CA LEU A 289 -23.05 -13.96 18.86
C LEU A 289 -23.62 -12.63 19.32
N LEU A 290 -23.85 -12.52 20.60
CA LEU A 290 -24.16 -11.29 21.31
C LEU A 290 -22.92 -10.91 22.13
N LEU A 291 -22.41 -9.70 21.89
CA LEU A 291 -21.25 -9.15 22.59
C LEU A 291 -21.74 -8.05 23.53
N ASP A 292 -21.63 -8.26 24.82
CA ASP A 292 -21.97 -7.27 25.86
C ASP A 292 -20.69 -6.73 26.48
N ILE A 293 -20.51 -5.40 26.43
CA ILE A 293 -19.32 -4.70 26.92
C ILE A 293 -19.76 -3.78 28.06
N TYR A 294 -19.20 -4.00 29.24
CA TYR A 294 -19.51 -3.24 30.45
C TYR A 294 -18.42 -2.19 30.66
N LEU A 295 -18.83 -0.93 30.73
CA LEU A 295 -17.98 0.22 30.85
C LEU A 295 -18.14 0.93 32.19
N ASP A 296 -17.07 1.52 32.65
CA ASP A 296 -17.06 2.60 33.63
C ASP A 296 -16.47 3.83 32.90
N GLU A 297 -17.31 4.82 32.65
CA GLU A 297 -16.88 6.03 31.90
C GLU A 297 -16.03 6.95 32.81
N GLY A 298 -16.19 6.86 34.12
CA GLY A 298 -15.67 7.84 35.04
C GLY A 298 -16.34 9.21 34.85
N GLN A 299 -15.69 10.25 35.35
CA GLN A 299 -16.14 11.62 35.15
C GLN A 299 -15.44 12.30 33.98
N LYS A 300 -16.04 13.39 33.47
CA LYS A 300 -15.45 14.19 32.41
C LYS A 300 -14.50 15.22 32.99
N TYR A 301 -13.28 15.26 32.45
CA TYR A 301 -12.22 16.16 32.88
C TYR A 301 -11.96 17.28 31.87
N TYR A 302 -11.53 18.40 32.39
CA TYR A 302 -11.07 19.58 31.67
C TYR A 302 -9.62 19.88 32.02
N ILE A 303 -8.94 20.57 31.14
CA ILE A 303 -7.54 21.02 31.41
C ILE A 303 -7.56 22.14 32.44
N GLY A 304 -6.76 21.96 33.49
CA GLY A 304 -6.49 22.98 34.49
C GLY A 304 -5.37 23.91 34.05
N ASN A 305 -4.34 24.08 34.88
CA ASN A 305 -3.17 24.87 34.49
C ASN A 305 -2.18 24.03 33.66
N VAL A 306 -1.51 24.67 32.71
CA VAL A 306 -0.39 24.11 31.96
C VAL A 306 0.88 24.80 32.43
N THR A 307 1.84 24.04 32.95
CA THR A 307 3.11 24.55 33.46
C THR A 307 4.28 23.87 32.81
N TRP A 308 5.31 24.65 32.49
CA TRP A 308 6.55 24.20 31.85
C TRP A 308 7.70 24.34 32.84
N THR A 309 8.58 23.35 32.86
CA THR A 309 9.80 23.37 33.65
C THR A 309 10.96 22.82 32.83
N GLY A 310 12.17 23.38 33.04
CA GLY A 310 13.36 22.94 32.31
C GLY A 310 13.55 23.56 30.93
N ASN A 311 12.74 24.54 30.53
CA ASN A 311 12.91 25.32 29.32
C ASN A 311 13.93 26.46 29.55
N THR A 312 15.20 26.20 29.30
CA THR A 312 16.32 27.12 29.57
C THR A 312 16.83 27.81 28.31
N LYS A 313 16.48 27.35 27.12
CA LYS A 313 16.96 27.91 25.84
C LYS A 313 16.12 29.12 25.42
N ASP A 314 16.78 30.15 24.93
CA ASP A 314 16.18 31.47 24.57
C ASP A 314 15.05 31.35 23.54
N PHE A 315 15.13 30.37 22.62
CA PHE A 315 14.07 30.14 21.64
C PHE A 315 12.85 29.45 22.23
N ALA A 316 12.91 28.85 23.42
CA ALA A 316 11.84 28.04 24.01
C ALA A 316 11.11 28.80 25.11
N THR A 317 10.64 30.01 24.80
CA THR A 317 9.85 30.79 25.74
C THR A 317 8.55 30.10 26.09
N THR A 318 8.07 30.30 27.32
CA THR A 318 6.78 29.75 27.77
C THR A 318 5.63 30.17 26.84
N GLU A 319 5.68 31.36 26.26
CA GLU A 319 4.69 31.86 25.31
C GLU A 319 4.70 31.05 24.02
N LEU A 320 5.88 30.79 23.45
CA LEU A 320 6.03 29.95 22.24
C LEU A 320 5.59 28.51 22.52
N LEU A 321 5.96 27.95 23.66
CA LEU A 321 5.55 26.60 24.06
C LEU A 321 4.04 26.48 24.14
N ASN A 322 3.36 27.43 24.79
CA ASN A 322 1.90 27.46 24.87
C ASN A 322 1.25 27.64 23.49
N THR A 323 1.82 28.48 22.64
CA THR A 323 1.31 28.70 21.27
C THR A 323 1.46 27.46 20.40
N THR A 324 2.53 26.70 20.57
CA THR A 324 2.79 25.45 19.85
C THR A 324 1.94 24.31 20.39
N PHE A 325 1.84 24.21 21.72
CA PHE A 325 1.07 23.15 22.36
C PHE A 325 -0.44 23.26 22.07
N LYS A 326 -0.96 24.48 21.93
CA LYS A 326 -2.35 24.81 21.54
C LYS A 326 -3.43 24.23 22.46
N ILE A 327 -3.08 23.80 23.65
CA ILE A 327 -4.02 23.29 24.68
C ILE A 327 -4.07 24.32 25.79
N LYS A 328 -5.29 24.72 26.18
CA LYS A 328 -5.52 25.83 27.11
C LYS A 328 -6.35 25.36 28.30
N LYS A 329 -6.27 26.11 29.37
CA LYS A 329 -7.15 25.94 30.54
C LYS A 329 -8.61 26.01 30.13
N GLY A 330 -9.40 25.03 30.57
CA GLY A 330 -10.83 24.89 30.26
C GLY A 330 -11.12 24.03 29.02
N ASP A 331 -10.10 23.66 28.23
CA ASP A 331 -10.30 22.70 27.15
C ASP A 331 -10.69 21.32 27.70
N VAL A 332 -11.47 20.58 26.93
CA VAL A 332 -11.78 19.19 27.27
C VAL A 332 -10.52 18.36 27.24
N TYR A 333 -10.28 17.57 28.28
CA TYR A 333 -9.15 16.64 28.30
C TYR A 333 -9.18 15.71 27.08
N ASN A 334 -8.06 15.62 26.38
CA ASN A 334 -7.90 14.76 25.20
C ASN A 334 -6.48 14.16 25.21
N ALA A 335 -6.37 12.92 25.65
CA ALA A 335 -5.09 12.26 25.84
C ALA A 335 -4.27 12.21 24.54
N LYS A 336 -4.91 11.90 23.42
CA LYS A 336 -4.27 11.81 22.10
C LYS A 336 -3.75 13.17 21.65
N LEU A 337 -4.58 14.21 21.74
CA LEU A 337 -4.20 15.56 21.34
C LEU A 337 -3.04 16.07 22.20
N ILE A 338 -3.03 15.79 23.50
CA ILE A 338 -1.94 16.16 24.41
C ILE A 338 -0.63 15.51 23.95
N GLN A 339 -0.63 14.21 23.68
CA GLN A 339 0.55 13.51 23.20
C GLN A 339 1.00 13.96 21.80
N GLU A 340 0.06 14.18 20.89
CA GLU A 340 0.36 14.69 19.55
C GLU A 340 1.02 16.08 19.62
N ARG A 341 0.48 17.00 20.43
CA ARG A 341 1.03 18.35 20.56
C ARG A 341 2.32 18.42 21.36
N LEU A 342 2.59 17.44 22.20
CA LEU A 342 3.82 17.37 22.98
C LEU A 342 4.95 16.70 22.19
N ASN A 343 4.69 15.53 21.61
CA ASN A 343 5.76 14.65 21.11
C ASN A 343 5.81 14.50 19.59
N PHE A 344 4.68 14.37 18.92
CA PHE A 344 4.66 14.10 17.50
C PHE A 344 3.33 14.48 16.86
N SER A 345 3.33 15.53 16.06
CA SER A 345 2.21 15.89 15.20
C SER A 345 2.58 15.73 13.72
N GLN A 346 1.60 15.36 12.89
CA GLN A 346 1.80 15.21 11.46
C GLN A 346 2.14 16.52 10.73
N ASP A 347 1.77 17.66 11.34
CA ASP A 347 2.03 19.00 10.82
C ASP A 347 3.32 19.62 11.37
N ASN A 348 4.16 18.84 12.08
CA ASN A 348 5.35 19.29 12.82
C ASN A 348 5.07 20.48 13.77
N GLY A 349 3.81 20.65 14.16
CA GLY A 349 3.37 21.71 15.08
C GLY A 349 3.32 21.24 16.53
N ASP A 350 4.28 20.43 16.96
CA ASP A 350 4.42 19.92 18.33
C ASP A 350 5.66 20.49 19.02
N VAL A 351 5.66 20.42 20.35
CA VAL A 351 6.74 20.96 21.17
C VAL A 351 8.08 20.27 20.91
N SER A 352 8.06 18.94 20.72
CA SER A 352 9.31 18.21 20.44
C SER A 352 9.93 18.60 19.11
N SER A 353 9.12 18.97 18.09
CA SER A 353 9.63 19.49 16.82
C SER A 353 10.45 20.76 16.98
N LEU A 354 10.05 21.67 17.90
CA LEU A 354 10.81 22.90 18.15
C LEU A 354 12.28 22.63 18.53
N TYR A 355 12.52 21.54 19.23
CA TYR A 355 13.85 21.14 19.69
C TYR A 355 14.55 20.24 18.68
N LEU A 356 13.86 19.19 18.21
CA LEU A 356 14.45 18.21 17.30
C LEU A 356 14.84 18.80 15.95
N ASP A 357 14.15 19.86 15.50
CA ASP A 357 14.50 20.57 14.25
C ASP A 357 15.63 21.58 14.43
N ARG A 358 16.09 21.76 15.66
CA ARG A 358 17.27 22.57 16.00
C ARG A 358 18.44 21.75 16.52
N GLY A 359 18.41 20.44 16.34
CA GLY A 359 19.50 19.54 16.70
C GLY A 359 19.38 18.89 18.08
N TYR A 360 18.46 19.27 18.93
CA TYR A 360 18.35 18.76 20.29
C TYR A 360 17.77 17.33 20.31
N LEU A 361 18.53 16.39 19.77
CA LEU A 361 18.11 14.99 19.58
C LEU A 361 17.78 14.27 20.90
N SER A 362 18.45 14.64 21.99
CA SER A 362 18.24 14.08 23.33
C SER A 362 17.08 14.72 24.09
N PHE A 363 16.36 15.68 23.47
CA PHE A 363 15.20 16.33 24.08
C PHE A 363 14.15 15.31 24.55
N LYS A 364 13.66 15.52 25.78
CA LYS A 364 12.57 14.74 26.35
C LYS A 364 11.62 15.66 27.09
N ALA A 365 10.33 15.45 26.87
CA ALA A 365 9.27 16.11 27.59
C ALA A 365 8.46 15.05 28.36
N LYS A 366 8.46 15.13 29.68
CA LYS A 366 7.69 14.22 30.54
C LYS A 366 6.46 14.94 31.05
N LEU A 367 5.29 14.42 30.71
CA LEU A 367 4.01 14.90 31.18
C LEU A 367 3.71 14.31 32.57
N GLU A 368 3.37 15.18 33.52
CA GLU A 368 2.81 14.83 34.83
C GLU A 368 1.40 15.43 34.92
N GLU A 369 0.43 14.59 35.21
CA GLU A 369 -0.98 14.94 35.32
C GLU A 369 -1.41 14.90 36.80
N THR A 370 -1.98 15.99 37.27
CA THR A 370 -2.48 16.08 38.67
C THR A 370 -3.93 16.53 38.65
N VAL A 371 -4.78 15.71 39.23
CA VAL A 371 -6.19 16.08 39.42
C VAL A 371 -6.27 17.06 40.58
N VAL A 372 -6.68 18.30 40.34
CA VAL A 372 -6.67 19.41 41.33
C VAL A 372 -8.07 19.80 41.81
N LYS A 373 -9.09 19.48 41.01
CA LYS A 373 -10.52 19.63 41.32
C LYS A 373 -11.25 18.39 40.89
N PRO A 374 -12.49 18.17 41.28
CA PRO A 374 -13.22 16.98 40.86
C PRO A 374 -13.17 16.76 39.31
N ASP A 375 -13.14 17.82 38.53
CA ASP A 375 -13.24 17.78 37.09
C ASP A 375 -12.07 18.45 36.35
N ALA A 376 -10.97 18.81 36.97
CA ALA A 376 -9.83 19.51 36.38
C ALA A 376 -8.53 18.76 36.57
N VAL A 377 -7.72 18.71 35.48
CA VAL A 377 -6.40 18.10 35.45
C VAL A 377 -5.35 19.14 35.10
N ASP A 378 -4.44 19.44 36.03
CA ASP A 378 -3.26 20.25 35.75
C ASP A 378 -2.23 19.43 35.00
N LEU A 379 -1.63 20.03 33.98
CA LEU A 379 -0.57 19.44 33.15
C LEU A 379 0.75 20.11 33.49
N LYS A 380 1.68 19.37 34.08
CA LYS A 380 3.04 19.82 34.28
C LYS A 380 3.98 19.10 33.33
N ILE A 381 4.64 19.84 32.48
CA ILE A 381 5.57 19.31 31.48
C ILE A 381 7.00 19.58 31.95
N ASN A 382 7.72 18.53 32.32
CA ASN A 382 9.11 18.61 32.71
C ASN A 382 9.98 18.28 31.49
N MET A 383 10.77 19.25 31.06
CA MET A 383 11.61 19.15 29.87
C MET A 383 13.07 18.95 30.26
N VAL A 384 13.74 18.09 29.48
CA VAL A 384 15.18 17.91 29.49
C VAL A 384 15.65 18.23 28.06
N GLU A 385 16.31 19.38 27.89
CA GLU A 385 16.64 19.93 26.57
C GLU A 385 17.84 19.25 25.95
N GLY A 386 18.88 18.97 26.75
CA GLY A 386 20.12 18.38 26.26
C GLY A 386 20.97 19.37 25.45
N GLU A 387 21.91 18.83 24.66
CA GLU A 387 22.77 19.60 23.77
C GLU A 387 22.40 19.34 22.30
N PRO A 388 22.69 20.29 21.38
CA PRO A 388 22.42 20.12 19.96
C PRO A 388 23.43 19.18 19.31
N PHE A 389 22.98 18.34 18.40
CA PHE A 389 23.76 17.36 17.64
C PHE A 389 23.87 17.77 16.17
N GLN A 390 25.07 17.57 15.61
CA GLN A 390 25.36 17.73 14.18
C GLN A 390 25.37 16.36 13.49
N LEU A 391 24.92 16.33 12.24
CA LEU A 391 25.04 15.14 11.37
C LEU A 391 26.50 14.90 11.02
N ASN A 392 27.04 13.74 11.39
CA ASN A 392 28.39 13.33 11.06
C ASN A 392 28.41 12.52 9.77
N THR A 393 27.89 11.29 9.81
CA THR A 393 27.87 10.38 8.66
C THR A 393 26.44 10.07 8.23
N ILE A 394 26.19 10.07 6.92
CA ILE A 394 24.92 9.61 6.35
C ILE A 394 25.19 8.41 5.46
N SER A 395 24.69 7.26 5.89
CA SER A 395 24.84 5.97 5.22
C SER A 395 23.52 5.51 4.63
N ILE A 396 23.61 4.73 3.56
CA ILE A 396 22.46 4.10 2.91
C ILE A 396 22.72 2.60 2.87
N LYS A 397 21.73 1.78 3.27
CA LYS A 397 21.84 0.31 3.27
C LYS A 397 20.62 -0.32 2.64
N GLY A 398 20.84 -1.42 1.89
CA GLY A 398 19.76 -2.18 1.26
C GLY A 398 19.51 -1.84 -0.21
N ASN A 399 20.18 -0.84 -0.76
CA ASN A 399 20.14 -0.49 -2.17
C ASN A 399 21.09 -1.39 -2.97
N THR A 400 20.57 -2.47 -3.54
CA THR A 400 21.35 -3.43 -4.33
C THR A 400 21.35 -3.11 -5.82
N LYS A 401 20.27 -2.49 -6.31
CA LYS A 401 20.05 -2.12 -7.71
C LYS A 401 20.22 -0.61 -7.94
N THR A 402 19.63 0.18 -7.05
CA THR A 402 19.65 1.64 -7.14
C THR A 402 21.00 2.17 -6.66
N LYS A 403 21.66 2.96 -7.48
CA LYS A 403 22.96 3.55 -7.13
C LYS A 403 22.81 4.59 -6.01
N ASP A 404 23.82 4.67 -5.16
CA ASP A 404 23.84 5.54 -3.97
C ASP A 404 23.53 7.00 -4.28
N HIS A 405 24.05 7.54 -5.39
CA HIS A 405 23.83 8.94 -5.78
C HIS A 405 22.35 9.25 -6.09
N VAL A 406 21.56 8.25 -6.54
CA VAL A 406 20.12 8.42 -6.82
C VAL A 406 19.33 8.60 -5.53
N ILE A 407 19.75 7.93 -4.48
CA ILE A 407 19.14 8.05 -3.14
C ILE A 407 19.61 9.34 -2.49
N ARG A 408 20.92 9.56 -2.48
CA ARG A 408 21.56 10.69 -1.79
C ARG A 408 21.07 12.05 -2.27
N ARG A 409 20.79 12.21 -3.56
CA ARG A 409 20.27 13.46 -4.13
C ARG A 409 18.85 13.83 -3.67
N GLU A 410 18.11 12.88 -3.13
CA GLU A 410 16.76 13.10 -2.59
C GLU A 410 16.77 13.35 -1.07
N LEU A 411 17.94 13.25 -0.41
CA LEU A 411 18.04 13.46 1.02
C LEU A 411 18.14 14.96 1.32
N TYR A 412 17.42 15.39 2.34
CA TYR A 412 17.47 16.74 2.93
C TYR A 412 18.41 16.80 4.14
N THR A 413 19.00 15.68 4.50
CA THR A 413 20.02 15.58 5.56
C THR A 413 21.40 15.60 4.90
N VAL A 414 22.27 16.52 5.37
CA VAL A 414 23.62 16.70 4.82
C VAL A 414 24.62 16.60 5.97
N PRO A 415 25.76 15.89 5.82
CA PRO A 415 26.80 15.87 6.83
C PRO A 415 27.29 17.28 7.18
N GLY A 416 27.42 17.57 8.49
CA GLY A 416 27.78 18.89 9.00
C GLY A 416 26.60 19.80 9.33
N ASP A 417 25.40 19.52 8.86
CA ASP A 417 24.21 20.25 9.27
C ASP A 417 23.75 19.84 10.67
N MET A 418 22.97 20.72 11.32
CA MET A 418 22.31 20.38 12.56
C MET A 418 21.27 19.29 12.29
N PHE A 419 21.16 18.34 13.20
CA PHE A 419 20.09 17.34 13.12
C PHE A 419 18.71 18.02 13.06
N SER A 420 17.85 17.55 12.17
CA SER A 420 16.46 18.00 12.05
C SER A 420 15.56 16.81 11.78
N ARG A 421 14.58 16.59 12.67
CA ARG A 421 13.55 15.57 12.48
C ARG A 421 12.75 15.81 11.20
N GLN A 422 12.43 17.07 10.93
CA GLN A 422 11.72 17.46 9.72
C GLN A 422 12.47 17.04 8.45
N ASN A 423 13.79 17.27 8.40
CA ASN A 423 14.62 16.88 7.26
C ASN A 423 14.70 15.35 7.10
N VAL A 424 14.76 14.60 8.20
CA VAL A 424 14.73 13.12 8.16
C VAL A 424 13.38 12.63 7.61
N VAL A 425 12.26 13.13 8.14
CA VAL A 425 10.91 12.76 7.68
C VAL A 425 10.72 13.15 6.22
N ARG A 426 11.20 14.33 5.81
CA ARG A 426 11.16 14.78 4.43
C ARG A 426 11.98 13.88 3.51
N SER A 427 13.19 13.49 3.93
CA SER A 427 14.02 12.55 3.17
C SER A 427 13.33 11.21 2.97
N ILE A 428 12.72 10.64 4.03
CA ILE A 428 11.94 9.40 3.94
C ILE A 428 10.77 9.54 2.95
N ARG A 429 10.08 10.68 3.00
CA ARG A 429 8.98 10.96 2.05
C ARG A 429 9.48 11.00 0.61
N GLU A 430 10.57 11.72 0.32
CA GLU A 430 11.11 11.81 -1.04
C GLU A 430 11.59 10.44 -1.54
N LEU A 431 12.25 9.64 -0.69
CA LEU A 431 12.61 8.26 -1.02
C LEU A 431 11.39 7.39 -1.32
N SER A 432 10.30 7.57 -0.57
CA SER A 432 9.03 6.88 -0.83
C SER A 432 8.40 7.29 -2.17
N MET A 433 8.52 8.56 -2.53
CA MET A 433 7.99 9.11 -3.79
C MET A 433 8.77 8.63 -5.03
N LEU A 434 10.03 8.22 -4.90
CA LEU A 434 10.77 7.58 -5.98
C LEU A 434 10.10 6.29 -6.47
N ASN A 435 9.34 5.64 -5.59
CA ASN A 435 8.66 4.36 -5.85
C ASN A 435 9.63 3.19 -6.14
N TYR A 436 10.91 3.31 -5.76
CA TYR A 436 11.92 2.26 -5.88
C TYR A 436 12.00 1.38 -4.64
N PHE A 437 11.51 1.87 -3.52
CA PHE A 437 11.60 1.24 -2.21
C PHE A 437 10.21 0.96 -1.64
N ASP A 438 10.13 -0.02 -0.75
CA ASP A 438 8.93 -0.26 0.06
C ASP A 438 8.80 0.86 1.11
N PRO A 439 7.77 1.71 1.04
CA PRO A 439 7.63 2.85 1.95
C PRO A 439 7.54 2.47 3.42
N GLU A 440 7.01 1.28 3.74
CA GLU A 440 6.88 0.80 5.12
C GLU A 440 8.21 0.28 5.68
N GLN A 441 9.19 0.03 4.81
CA GLN A 441 10.49 -0.52 5.15
C GLN A 441 11.62 0.53 5.05
N ILE A 442 11.30 1.79 4.78
CA ILE A 442 12.28 2.88 4.84
C ILE A 442 12.39 3.30 6.30
N THR A 443 13.45 2.84 6.97
CA THR A 443 13.66 3.11 8.40
C THR A 443 14.98 3.85 8.64
N PRO A 444 14.96 5.03 9.29
CA PRO A 444 16.16 5.70 9.72
C PRO A 444 16.69 5.04 10.99
N ASP A 445 17.96 4.69 11.00
CA ASP A 445 18.71 4.31 12.19
C ASP A 445 19.57 5.50 12.62
N ILE A 446 19.26 6.03 13.80
CA ILE A 446 19.85 7.26 14.34
C ILE A 446 20.74 6.87 15.51
N GLN A 447 22.06 7.04 15.35
CA GLN A 447 23.05 6.65 16.35
C GLN A 447 23.77 7.90 16.87
N PRO A 448 23.31 8.47 18.02
CA PRO A 448 23.96 9.62 18.61
C PRO A 448 25.29 9.25 19.29
N ASN A 449 26.28 10.12 19.14
CA ASN A 449 27.53 10.08 19.89
C ASN A 449 27.56 11.29 20.84
N PRO A 450 27.27 11.11 22.13
CA PRO A 450 27.23 12.20 23.10
C PRO A 450 28.61 12.81 23.42
N GLU A 451 29.73 12.09 23.15
CA GLU A 451 31.05 12.59 23.43
C GLU A 451 31.42 13.81 22.56
N ASN A 452 30.97 13.82 21.31
CA ASN A 452 31.26 14.89 20.34
C ASN A 452 30.00 15.66 19.92
N ASN A 453 28.83 15.36 20.47
CA ASN A 453 27.56 15.92 20.04
C ASN A 453 27.29 15.73 18.54
N THR A 454 27.62 14.56 18.02
CA THR A 454 27.38 14.19 16.63
C THR A 454 26.41 13.01 16.53
N VAL A 455 25.80 12.83 15.36
CA VAL A 455 24.89 11.71 15.09
C VAL A 455 25.19 11.11 13.74
N ASP A 456 25.33 9.78 13.71
CA ASP A 456 25.38 9.00 12.48
C ASP A 456 23.99 8.54 12.10
N LEU A 457 23.61 8.78 10.84
CA LEU A 457 22.29 8.48 10.32
C LEU A 457 22.40 7.45 9.19
N THR A 458 21.73 6.31 9.37
CA THR A 458 21.65 5.28 8.32
C THR A 458 20.21 5.16 7.82
N TYR A 459 19.99 5.36 6.52
CA TYR A 459 18.72 5.05 5.87
C TYR A 459 18.74 3.58 5.41
N ASN A 460 17.95 2.75 6.08
CA ASN A 460 17.74 1.37 5.64
C ASN A 460 16.57 1.36 4.66
N VAL A 461 16.78 0.79 3.48
CA VAL A 461 15.77 0.70 2.43
C VAL A 461 15.63 -0.76 1.96
N ILE A 462 14.45 -1.14 1.50
CA ILE A 462 14.21 -2.41 0.84
C ILE A 462 13.69 -2.10 -0.56
N GLU A 463 14.42 -2.53 -1.57
CA GLU A 463 14.06 -2.32 -2.97
C GLU A 463 12.88 -3.20 -3.38
N LYS A 464 11.97 -2.63 -4.14
CA LYS A 464 10.86 -3.34 -4.77
C LYS A 464 11.00 -3.35 -6.29
N GLN A 465 10.16 -4.13 -6.95
CA GLN A 465 10.07 -4.11 -8.40
C GLN A 465 9.51 -2.76 -8.87
N THR A 466 10.22 -2.10 -9.78
CA THR A 466 9.93 -0.74 -10.26
C THR A 466 9.39 -0.72 -11.68
N ASP A 467 9.65 -1.78 -12.43
CA ASP A 467 9.20 -1.89 -13.80
C ASP A 467 7.71 -2.20 -13.84
N THR A 468 6.97 -1.47 -14.66
CA THR A 468 5.53 -1.62 -14.75
C THR A 468 5.13 -2.03 -16.17
N PHE A 469 4.23 -2.98 -16.22
CA PHE A 469 3.49 -3.36 -17.42
C PHE A 469 2.08 -2.81 -17.29
N ASN A 470 1.76 -1.80 -18.09
CA ASN A 470 0.45 -1.17 -18.08
C ASN A 470 -0.35 -1.64 -19.29
N THR A 471 -1.53 -2.12 -19.05
CA THR A 471 -2.48 -2.43 -20.11
C THR A 471 -3.75 -1.61 -19.89
N SER A 472 -4.35 -1.14 -20.97
CA SER A 472 -5.66 -0.51 -20.88
C SER A 472 -6.54 -0.97 -22.05
N VAL A 473 -7.82 -1.09 -21.78
CA VAL A 473 -8.85 -1.42 -22.78
C VAL A 473 -10.07 -0.58 -22.51
N GLY A 474 -10.55 0.10 -23.52
CA GLY A 474 -11.79 0.85 -23.50
C GLY A 474 -12.72 0.39 -24.63
N TYR A 475 -14.01 0.36 -24.35
CA TYR A 475 -15.05 0.16 -25.35
C TYR A 475 -16.09 1.26 -25.21
N SER A 476 -16.44 1.86 -26.31
CA SER A 476 -17.38 2.96 -26.38
C SER A 476 -18.24 2.89 -27.63
N SER A 477 -19.17 3.82 -27.77
CA SER A 477 -19.98 3.97 -28.98
C SER A 477 -19.14 4.23 -30.24
N THR A 478 -17.91 4.70 -30.09
CA THR A 478 -16.99 4.97 -31.20
C THR A 478 -16.03 3.82 -31.48
N GLY A 479 -16.16 2.73 -30.74
CA GLY A 479 -15.39 1.51 -30.92
C GLY A 479 -14.50 1.16 -29.76
N PHE A 480 -13.53 0.31 -30.06
CA PHE A 480 -12.57 -0.25 -29.13
C PHE A 480 -11.23 0.47 -29.21
N ILE A 481 -10.60 0.70 -28.06
CA ILE A 481 -9.21 1.16 -27.94
C ILE A 481 -8.50 0.35 -26.87
N GLY A 482 -7.28 -0.07 -27.16
CA GLY A 482 -6.40 -0.77 -26.22
C GLY A 482 -5.04 -0.13 -26.16
N SER A 483 -4.33 -0.27 -25.04
CA SER A 483 -2.93 0.08 -24.95
C SER A 483 -2.12 -0.95 -24.18
N LEU A 484 -0.86 -1.09 -24.55
CA LEU A 484 0.16 -1.86 -23.87
C LEU A 484 1.35 -0.93 -23.61
N GLY A 485 1.73 -0.78 -22.36
CA GLY A 485 2.83 0.05 -21.94
C GLY A 485 3.85 -0.73 -21.12
N LEU A 486 5.13 -0.51 -21.39
CA LEU A 486 6.25 -0.98 -20.60
C LEU A 486 7.00 0.23 -20.09
N THR A 487 7.18 0.36 -18.81
CA THR A 487 7.94 1.45 -18.20
C THR A 487 9.00 0.89 -17.28
N PHE A 488 10.25 1.20 -17.56
CA PHE A 488 11.40 0.88 -16.75
C PHE A 488 11.77 2.12 -15.94
N SER A 489 11.49 2.12 -14.65
CA SER A 489 11.52 3.34 -13.83
C SER A 489 12.86 3.63 -13.15
N ASN A 490 13.79 2.71 -13.18
CA ASN A 490 15.14 2.88 -12.64
C ASN A 490 16.20 2.56 -13.71
N PHE A 491 15.97 2.99 -14.94
CA PHE A 491 16.85 2.74 -16.09
C PHE A 491 18.19 3.44 -15.95
N SER A 492 19.24 2.86 -16.54
CA SER A 492 20.58 3.45 -16.66
C SER A 492 21.02 3.49 -18.12
N LEU A 493 21.03 4.68 -18.70
CA LEU A 493 21.56 4.87 -20.05
C LEU A 493 23.09 4.67 -20.11
N LYS A 494 23.80 5.00 -19.01
CA LYS A 494 25.25 4.85 -18.93
C LYS A 494 25.70 3.39 -18.99
N ASP A 495 24.88 2.49 -18.46
CA ASP A 495 25.18 1.06 -18.39
C ASP A 495 24.63 0.26 -19.58
N ILE A 496 24.19 0.92 -20.65
CA ILE A 496 23.62 0.24 -21.84
C ILE A 496 24.59 -0.75 -22.50
N PHE A 497 25.89 -0.58 -22.29
CA PHE A 497 26.92 -1.52 -22.77
C PHE A 497 27.48 -2.44 -21.69
N ASN A 498 27.01 -2.29 -20.42
CA ASN A 498 27.43 -3.11 -19.29
C ASN A 498 26.43 -4.26 -19.06
N ARG A 499 26.79 -5.48 -19.49
CA ARG A 499 25.91 -6.66 -19.38
C ARG A 499 25.55 -7.04 -17.95
N GLU A 500 26.40 -6.72 -16.97
CA GLU A 500 26.14 -7.05 -15.56
C GLU A 500 25.00 -6.20 -14.96
N ALA A 501 24.71 -5.06 -15.57
CA ALA A 501 23.62 -4.19 -15.14
C ALA A 501 22.23 -4.60 -15.65
N TYR A 502 22.12 -5.64 -16.50
CA TYR A 502 20.87 -6.04 -17.15
C TYR A 502 19.98 -6.91 -16.24
N GLN A 503 18.78 -6.39 -15.86
CA GLN A 503 17.76 -7.13 -15.09
C GLN A 503 16.33 -6.57 -15.33
N PRO A 504 15.63 -6.71 -16.44
CA PRO A 504 16.03 -7.18 -17.79
C PRO A 504 16.76 -6.11 -18.61
N LEU A 505 16.67 -4.82 -18.25
CA LEU A 505 17.41 -3.71 -18.86
C LEU A 505 18.41 -3.14 -17.87
N PRO A 506 19.42 -2.37 -18.32
CA PRO A 506 20.36 -1.71 -17.42
C PRO A 506 19.60 -0.78 -16.45
N HIS A 507 19.92 -0.86 -15.17
CA HIS A 507 19.22 -0.12 -14.13
C HIS A 507 20.16 0.52 -13.10
N GLY A 508 19.62 1.42 -12.28
CA GLY A 508 20.30 1.99 -11.12
C GLY A 508 20.49 3.50 -11.14
N ASP A 509 20.33 4.19 -12.26
CA ASP A 509 20.52 5.65 -12.36
C ASP A 509 19.22 6.47 -12.15
N GLY A 510 18.09 5.80 -11.94
CA GLY A 510 16.83 6.47 -11.66
C GLY A 510 16.16 7.11 -12.88
N GLN A 511 16.64 6.82 -14.08
CA GLN A 511 16.05 7.27 -15.34
C GLN A 511 14.80 6.48 -15.67
N LYS A 512 13.94 7.01 -16.54
CA LYS A 512 12.75 6.32 -17.02
C LYS A 512 12.84 6.08 -18.51
N LEU A 513 12.59 4.83 -18.92
CA LEU A 513 12.44 4.45 -20.31
C LEU A 513 11.04 3.86 -20.48
N GLY A 514 10.24 4.45 -21.37
CA GLY A 514 8.87 4.03 -21.63
C GLY A 514 8.67 3.60 -23.07
N PHE A 515 7.98 2.50 -23.27
CA PHE A 515 7.45 2.07 -24.56
C PHE A 515 5.94 1.93 -24.43
N GLN A 516 5.19 2.48 -25.37
CA GLN A 516 3.74 2.36 -25.41
C GLN A 516 3.27 2.04 -26.82
N TRP A 517 2.35 1.10 -26.89
CA TRP A 517 1.62 0.75 -28.09
C TRP A 517 0.13 0.89 -27.83
N GLN A 518 -0.55 1.71 -28.62
CA GLN A 518 -2.00 1.86 -28.58
C GLN A 518 -2.58 1.35 -29.92
N PHE A 519 -3.71 0.70 -29.84
CA PHE A 519 -4.38 0.14 -30.99
C PHE A 519 -5.91 0.19 -30.79
N GLY A 520 -6.66 0.24 -31.86
CA GLY A 520 -8.10 0.37 -31.73
C GLY A 520 -8.88 0.23 -33.03
N SER A 521 -10.16 0.51 -32.94
CA SER A 521 -11.06 0.60 -34.08
C SER A 521 -10.57 1.62 -35.11
N SER A 522 -11.11 1.57 -36.32
CA SER A 522 -10.69 2.47 -37.41
C SER A 522 -9.19 2.39 -37.74
N ASN A 523 -8.61 1.19 -37.61
CA ASN A 523 -7.21 0.93 -37.88
C ASN A 523 -6.25 1.86 -37.10
N TYR A 524 -6.68 2.33 -35.91
CA TYR A 524 -5.86 3.17 -35.04
C TYR A 524 -4.68 2.38 -34.48
N ASN A 525 -3.50 2.89 -34.69
CA ASN A 525 -2.26 2.29 -34.21
C ASN A 525 -1.24 3.39 -33.88
N THR A 526 -0.81 3.49 -32.65
CA THR A 526 0.22 4.43 -32.19
C THR A 526 1.33 3.68 -31.47
N ILE A 527 2.56 3.94 -31.84
CA ILE A 527 3.75 3.46 -31.15
C ILE A 527 4.53 4.67 -30.63
N SER A 528 4.91 4.65 -29.38
CA SER A 528 5.74 5.70 -28.79
C SER A 528 6.87 5.14 -27.95
N LEU A 529 7.99 5.86 -27.96
CA LEU A 529 9.15 5.62 -27.13
C LEU A 529 9.47 6.91 -26.36
N SER A 530 9.69 6.82 -25.06
CA SER A 530 10.00 7.95 -24.21
C SER A 530 11.20 7.66 -23.31
N TYR A 531 12.00 8.69 -23.06
CA TYR A 531 13.10 8.65 -22.11
C TYR A 531 13.03 9.90 -21.23
N THR A 532 13.32 9.76 -19.93
CA THR A 532 13.35 10.87 -19.00
C THR A 532 14.51 10.72 -18.01
N GLU A 533 15.35 11.75 -17.93
CA GLU A 533 16.35 11.96 -16.89
C GLU A 533 15.73 12.88 -15.81
N PRO A 534 15.43 12.40 -14.61
CA PRO A 534 14.77 13.22 -13.59
C PRO A 534 15.68 14.25 -12.92
N TRP A 535 17.00 14.09 -13.01
CA TRP A 535 18.00 14.95 -12.41
C TRP A 535 19.07 15.42 -13.42
N ALA A 536 18.62 16.09 -14.45
CA ALA A 536 19.54 16.65 -15.44
C ALA A 536 20.40 17.75 -14.81
N PHE A 537 21.67 17.80 -15.23
CA PHE A 537 22.64 18.84 -14.82
C PHE A 537 22.90 18.90 -13.30
N GLY A 538 22.67 17.79 -12.57
CA GLY A 538 22.86 17.73 -11.11
C GLY A 538 21.85 18.55 -10.31
N THR A 539 20.71 18.90 -10.90
CA THR A 539 19.62 19.65 -10.28
C THR A 539 18.31 18.85 -10.36
N PRO A 540 17.30 19.10 -9.51
CA PRO A 540 16.00 18.44 -9.57
C PRO A 540 15.17 18.93 -10.78
N THR A 541 15.80 18.86 -11.97
CA THR A 541 15.22 19.26 -13.25
C THR A 541 15.10 18.02 -14.14
N ALA A 542 13.87 17.60 -14.41
CA ALA A 542 13.61 16.48 -15.28
C ALA A 542 13.69 16.91 -16.75
N VAL A 543 14.47 16.20 -17.55
CA VAL A 543 14.51 16.38 -19.00
C VAL A 543 14.01 15.11 -19.67
N GLY A 544 12.96 15.24 -20.47
CA GLY A 544 12.32 14.13 -21.17
C GLY A 544 12.35 14.32 -22.68
N PHE A 545 12.48 13.20 -23.39
CA PHE A 545 12.40 13.14 -24.84
C PHE A 545 11.46 12.01 -25.24
N SER A 546 10.58 12.23 -26.21
CA SER A 546 9.76 11.16 -26.75
C SER A 546 9.56 11.30 -28.26
N VAL A 547 9.38 10.15 -28.91
CA VAL A 547 9.01 10.03 -30.33
C VAL A 547 7.79 9.15 -30.45
N PHE A 548 6.93 9.46 -31.39
CA PHE A 548 5.75 8.64 -31.65
C PHE A 548 5.39 8.61 -33.12
N ASP A 549 4.71 7.54 -33.52
CA ASP A 549 4.18 7.34 -34.85
C ASP A 549 2.74 6.82 -34.72
N THR A 550 1.80 7.49 -35.37
CA THR A 550 0.37 7.18 -35.31
C THR A 550 -0.18 6.97 -36.71
N HIS A 551 -0.86 5.90 -36.93
CA HIS A 551 -1.63 5.59 -38.13
C HIS A 551 -3.11 5.42 -37.73
N SER A 552 -4.02 6.07 -38.48
CA SER A 552 -5.46 5.95 -38.23
C SER A 552 -6.28 6.14 -39.51
N ALA A 553 -7.45 5.52 -39.54
CA ALA A 553 -8.44 5.68 -40.57
C ALA A 553 -9.73 6.21 -39.92
N TYR A 554 -9.87 7.51 -39.87
CA TYR A 554 -10.86 8.14 -39.00
C TYR A 554 -12.20 8.40 -39.61
N ILE A 555 -12.26 8.74 -40.91
CA ILE A 555 -13.45 9.19 -41.58
C ILE A 555 -13.53 8.46 -42.90
N TYR A 556 -14.72 7.97 -43.19
CA TYR A 556 -15.01 7.40 -44.48
C TYR A 556 -15.46 8.52 -45.44
N ASN A 557 -14.98 8.48 -46.67
CA ASN A 557 -15.43 9.39 -47.74
C ASN A 557 -16.96 9.25 -47.94
N SER A 558 -17.54 10.17 -48.69
CA SER A 558 -18.98 10.18 -48.99
C SER A 558 -19.50 8.88 -49.65
N ASP A 559 -18.60 8.01 -50.12
CA ASP A 559 -18.91 6.66 -50.61
C ASP A 559 -19.16 5.65 -49.49
N GLY A 560 -18.84 6.02 -48.22
CA GLY A 560 -18.98 5.16 -47.04
C GLY A 560 -18.03 3.96 -47.00
N VAL A 561 -17.14 3.81 -47.98
CA VAL A 561 -16.27 2.64 -48.15
C VAL A 561 -14.79 2.99 -48.05
N THR A 562 -14.39 4.17 -48.58
CA THR A 562 -12.97 4.57 -48.58
C THR A 562 -12.61 5.35 -47.32
N PRO A 563 -11.73 4.82 -46.44
CA PRO A 563 -11.32 5.51 -45.25
C PRO A 563 -10.34 6.64 -45.59
N THR A 564 -10.51 7.78 -44.94
CA THR A 564 -9.48 8.83 -44.94
C THR A 564 -8.37 8.46 -43.98
N ILE A 565 -7.19 8.17 -44.51
CA ILE A 565 -6.02 7.76 -43.72
C ILE A 565 -5.30 9.02 -43.20
N MET A 566 -4.90 8.98 -41.99
CA MET A 566 -4.06 9.99 -41.34
C MET A 566 -2.82 9.31 -40.73
N ASP A 567 -1.66 9.75 -41.17
CA ASP A 567 -0.36 9.37 -40.62
C ASP A 567 0.23 10.56 -39.88
N GLN A 568 0.63 10.34 -38.63
CA GLN A 568 1.26 11.35 -37.81
C GLN A 568 2.55 10.81 -37.22
N TYR A 569 3.60 11.59 -37.27
CA TYR A 569 4.81 11.32 -36.49
C TYR A 569 5.29 12.60 -35.82
N GLY A 570 5.83 12.44 -34.62
CA GLY A 570 6.25 13.59 -33.87
C GLY A 570 7.31 13.30 -32.82
N THR A 571 7.84 14.38 -32.31
CA THR A 571 8.82 14.37 -31.23
C THR A 571 8.48 15.42 -30.20
N THR A 572 8.75 15.10 -28.94
CA THR A 572 8.61 16.06 -27.84
C THR A 572 9.89 16.14 -27.02
N LEU A 573 10.26 17.34 -26.63
CA LEU A 573 11.26 17.60 -25.60
C LEU A 573 10.55 18.27 -24.42
N SER A 574 10.74 17.75 -23.22
CA SER A 574 10.14 18.32 -22.00
C SER A 574 11.20 18.66 -20.97
N VAL A 575 10.98 19.77 -20.26
CA VAL A 575 11.82 20.21 -19.14
C VAL A 575 10.90 20.52 -17.98
N GLY A 576 11.02 19.74 -16.90
CA GLY A 576 10.22 19.89 -15.68
C GLY A 576 11.08 20.24 -14.48
N ARG A 577 10.57 21.09 -13.60
CA ARG A 577 11.27 21.46 -12.37
C ARG A 577 10.28 21.60 -11.20
N ARG A 578 10.68 21.05 -10.04
CA ARG A 578 10.00 21.35 -8.77
C ARG A 578 10.41 22.75 -8.31
N LEU A 579 9.42 23.49 -7.81
CA LEU A 579 9.62 24.83 -7.28
C LEU A 579 9.64 24.77 -5.74
N THR A 580 10.41 25.67 -5.12
CA THR A 580 10.44 25.85 -3.66
C THR A 580 9.57 27.01 -3.19
N TRP A 581 9.08 27.81 -4.13
CA TRP A 581 8.21 28.97 -3.90
C TRP A 581 7.01 28.91 -4.86
N PRO A 582 5.80 29.19 -4.43
CA PRO A 582 5.31 29.63 -3.10
C PRO A 582 5.35 28.53 -2.02
N ASP A 583 5.29 27.27 -2.39
CA ASP A 583 5.47 26.08 -1.54
C ASP A 583 6.10 24.93 -2.33
N ASP A 584 6.51 23.89 -1.63
CA ASP A 584 7.22 22.73 -2.23
C ASP A 584 6.31 21.81 -3.06
N TYR A 585 5.01 22.10 -3.16
CA TYR A 585 4.06 21.31 -3.95
C TYR A 585 3.95 21.77 -5.39
N PHE A 586 4.57 22.91 -5.75
CA PHE A 586 4.56 23.43 -7.11
C PHE A 586 5.59 22.78 -8.00
N SER A 587 5.19 22.53 -9.24
CA SER A 587 6.07 22.15 -10.34
C SER A 587 5.72 22.90 -11.60
N VAL A 588 6.71 23.16 -12.43
CA VAL A 588 6.54 23.73 -13.77
C VAL A 588 7.11 22.76 -14.79
N ASN A 589 6.43 22.62 -15.91
CA ASN A 589 6.86 21.80 -17.03
C ASN A 589 6.73 22.60 -18.32
N TRP A 590 7.77 22.62 -19.12
CA TRP A 590 7.79 23.13 -20.49
C TRP A 590 7.90 21.96 -21.44
N LYS A 591 7.13 21.97 -22.52
CA LYS A 591 7.15 20.96 -23.55
C LYS A 591 7.23 21.64 -24.92
N LEU A 592 8.23 21.26 -25.70
CA LEU A 592 8.36 21.59 -27.11
C LEU A 592 7.90 20.38 -27.90
N LYS A 593 6.98 20.56 -28.84
CA LYS A 593 6.46 19.48 -29.70
C LYS A 593 6.63 19.87 -31.14
N TYR A 594 7.10 18.91 -31.94
CA TYR A 594 6.96 18.90 -33.39
C TYR A 594 6.07 17.73 -33.77
N LEU A 595 5.07 17.99 -34.61
CA LEU A 595 4.14 17.00 -35.11
C LEU A 595 3.95 17.23 -36.62
N HIS A 596 4.24 16.23 -37.44
CA HIS A 596 3.88 16.18 -38.84
C HIS A 596 2.65 15.31 -39.03
N THR A 597 1.67 15.83 -39.77
CA THR A 597 0.43 15.11 -40.11
C THR A 597 0.30 15.07 -41.64
N ASN A 598 0.14 13.86 -42.15
CA ASN A 598 -0.08 13.61 -43.57
C ASN A 598 -1.44 12.94 -43.77
N GLY A 599 -2.28 13.55 -44.59
CA GLY A 599 -3.64 13.09 -44.83
C GLY A 599 -4.59 13.32 -43.65
N GLY A 600 -5.84 12.94 -43.80
CA GLY A 600 -6.86 13.04 -42.74
C GLY A 600 -7.18 14.44 -42.23
N LEU A 601 -6.61 15.45 -42.81
CA LEU A 601 -6.86 16.84 -42.46
C LEU A 601 -8.18 17.30 -43.06
N LEU A 602 -9.04 17.91 -42.29
CA LEU A 602 -10.41 18.26 -42.67
C LEU A 602 -10.63 19.76 -42.51
N SER A 603 -11.34 20.34 -43.44
CA SER A 603 -11.96 21.66 -43.25
C SER A 603 -13.19 21.53 -42.39
N LEU A 604 -13.07 21.97 -41.16
CA LEU A 604 -14.16 21.99 -40.17
C LEU A 604 -14.87 23.34 -40.28
N TYR A 605 -16.17 23.33 -40.43
CA TYR A 605 -17.10 24.43 -40.68
C TYR A 605 -16.76 25.41 -41.86
N ALA A 606 -17.82 26.12 -42.32
CA ALA A 606 -17.80 26.97 -43.50
C ALA A 606 -16.86 28.20 -43.42
N SER A 607 -16.34 28.55 -42.25
CA SER A 607 -15.45 29.69 -42.07
C SER A 607 -13.98 29.33 -41.99
N GLN A 608 -13.65 28.05 -42.09
CA GLN A 608 -12.25 27.60 -42.01
C GLN A 608 -11.65 27.51 -43.43
N VAL A 609 -10.39 27.85 -43.54
CA VAL A 609 -9.61 27.67 -44.78
C VAL A 609 -9.64 26.19 -45.16
N ASN A 610 -9.58 25.89 -46.46
CA ASN A 610 -9.44 24.53 -46.96
C ASN A 610 -8.32 23.81 -46.23
N ALA A 611 -8.58 22.60 -45.71
CA ALA A 611 -7.58 21.82 -45.04
C ALA A 611 -6.39 21.54 -45.95
N PRO A 612 -5.18 21.73 -45.49
CA PRO A 612 -3.98 21.38 -46.26
C PRO A 612 -3.88 19.85 -46.39
N SER A 613 -3.16 19.35 -47.39
CA SER A 613 -2.89 17.92 -47.52
C SER A 613 -1.91 17.39 -46.47
N GLN A 614 -1.06 18.26 -45.96
CA GLN A 614 -0.10 18.00 -44.90
C GLN A 614 -0.05 19.18 -43.95
N ALA A 615 0.22 18.93 -42.66
CA ALA A 615 0.38 19.97 -41.67
C ALA A 615 1.60 19.71 -40.79
N ASP A 616 2.37 20.75 -40.54
CA ASP A 616 3.45 20.78 -39.56
C ASP A 616 3.01 21.64 -38.38
N GLU A 617 3.09 21.10 -37.20
CA GLU A 617 2.81 21.77 -35.96
C GLU A 617 4.10 21.89 -35.13
N TYR A 618 4.46 23.12 -34.81
CA TYR A 618 5.46 23.42 -33.79
C TYR A 618 4.75 24.08 -32.63
N SER A 619 4.76 23.45 -31.44
CA SER A 619 4.10 24.02 -30.27
C SER A 619 4.99 24.09 -29.05
N ILE A 620 4.71 25.06 -28.20
CA ILE A 620 5.29 25.25 -26.87
C ILE A 620 4.14 25.17 -25.87
N THR A 621 4.27 24.27 -24.92
CA THR A 621 3.31 24.13 -23.80
C THR A 621 4.01 24.44 -22.50
N GLN A 622 3.41 25.28 -21.65
CA GLN A 622 3.81 25.48 -20.27
C GLN A 622 2.70 24.99 -19.35
N THR A 623 3.06 24.13 -18.42
CA THR A 623 2.13 23.62 -17.39
C THR A 623 2.66 23.92 -16.01
N ILE A 624 1.83 24.50 -15.15
CA ILE A 624 2.10 24.73 -13.75
C ILE A 624 1.13 23.85 -12.96
N THR A 625 1.68 23.03 -12.08
CA THR A 625 0.88 22.12 -11.25
C THR A 625 1.24 22.31 -9.78
N ARG A 626 0.22 22.40 -8.93
CA ARG A 626 0.35 22.25 -7.48
C ARG A 626 -0.32 20.98 -7.03
N ASN A 627 0.45 20.06 -6.45
CA ASN A 627 -0.05 18.76 -6.03
C ASN A 627 0.29 18.49 -4.56
N SER A 628 -0.70 18.65 -3.67
CA SER A 628 -0.59 18.41 -2.23
C SER A 628 -1.41 17.23 -1.72
N ILE A 629 -1.83 16.32 -2.63
CA ILE A 629 -2.59 15.12 -2.22
C ILE A 629 -1.74 14.19 -1.36
N ASP A 630 -2.39 13.51 -0.41
CA ASP A 630 -1.76 12.58 0.53
C ASP A 630 -1.52 11.18 -0.04
N SER A 631 -2.25 10.79 -1.07
CA SER A 631 -2.13 9.47 -1.72
C SER A 631 -2.47 9.57 -3.22
N PRO A 632 -1.66 8.94 -4.10
CA PRO A 632 -1.96 8.93 -5.53
C PRO A 632 -3.11 7.99 -5.92
N ILE A 633 -3.43 6.96 -5.10
CA ILE A 633 -4.45 5.95 -5.41
C ILE A 633 -5.81 6.34 -4.82
N TYR A 634 -5.83 6.71 -3.56
CA TYR A 634 -7.02 7.11 -2.85
C TYR A 634 -6.74 8.37 -2.03
N PRO A 635 -6.77 9.54 -2.69
CA PRO A 635 -6.56 10.82 -2.00
C PRO A 635 -7.67 11.05 -0.98
N ARG A 636 -7.28 11.41 0.24
CA ARG A 636 -8.20 11.75 1.32
C ARG A 636 -8.17 13.23 1.67
N ARG A 637 -7.02 13.86 1.47
CA ARG A 637 -6.77 15.27 1.79
C ARG A 637 -5.89 15.90 0.74
N GLY A 638 -5.94 17.22 0.66
CA GLY A 638 -5.11 18.00 -0.23
C GLY A 638 -5.82 18.39 -1.51
N SER A 639 -5.05 18.92 -2.44
CA SER A 639 -5.56 19.36 -3.73
C SER A 639 -4.56 19.11 -4.85
N LYS A 640 -5.06 18.95 -6.07
CA LYS A 640 -4.28 18.90 -7.30
C LYS A 640 -4.85 19.96 -8.25
N ASN A 641 -4.07 20.99 -8.52
CA ASN A 641 -4.44 22.10 -9.37
C ASN A 641 -3.44 22.23 -10.50
N SER A 642 -3.90 22.37 -11.73
CA SER A 642 -3.04 22.49 -12.90
C SER A 642 -3.60 23.54 -13.85
N ILE A 643 -2.71 24.34 -14.42
CA ILE A 643 -3.00 25.24 -15.54
C ILE A 643 -1.96 25.00 -16.63
N SER A 644 -2.41 24.89 -17.86
CA SER A 644 -1.56 24.66 -19.02
C SER A 644 -1.91 25.65 -20.14
N GLY A 645 -0.89 26.25 -20.73
CA GLY A 645 -0.99 27.08 -21.91
C GLY A 645 -0.15 26.49 -23.03
N GLU A 646 -0.74 26.29 -24.20
CA GLU A 646 -0.08 25.81 -25.42
C GLU A 646 -0.22 26.85 -26.52
N LEU A 647 0.87 27.11 -27.22
CA LEU A 647 0.93 27.96 -28.42
C LEU A 647 1.43 27.09 -29.56
N ALA A 648 0.68 27.02 -30.65
CA ALA A 648 1.04 26.33 -31.88
C ALA A 648 0.92 27.29 -33.04
N GLY A 649 1.95 27.41 -33.86
CA GLY A 649 2.02 28.44 -34.93
C GLY A 649 2.05 29.87 -34.38
N GLY A 650 1.47 30.86 -35.10
CA GLY A 650 1.54 32.27 -34.78
C GLY A 650 2.99 32.80 -34.86
N PRO A 651 3.66 33.00 -33.70
CA PRO A 651 5.08 33.36 -33.72
C PRO A 651 6.01 32.17 -34.02
N LEU A 652 5.51 30.92 -33.98
CA LEU A 652 6.25 29.71 -34.31
C LEU A 652 6.01 29.33 -35.76
N PRO A 653 6.95 28.63 -36.45
CA PRO A 653 6.73 28.12 -37.81
C PRO A 653 5.64 27.03 -37.81
N GLY A 654 5.13 26.72 -39.00
CA GLY A 654 4.17 25.63 -39.17
C GLY A 654 2.95 26.01 -40.00
N THR A 655 2.04 25.06 -40.15
CA THR A 655 0.81 25.21 -40.93
C THR A 655 -0.43 25.37 -40.07
N VAL A 656 -0.31 25.17 -38.76
CA VAL A 656 -1.39 25.29 -37.81
C VAL A 656 -1.19 26.51 -36.91
N ASP A 657 -2.25 27.20 -36.57
CA ASP A 657 -2.21 28.42 -35.78
C ASP A 657 -3.31 28.42 -34.70
N PHE A 658 -2.94 28.06 -33.49
CA PHE A 658 -3.87 28.13 -32.35
C PHE A 658 -3.15 28.39 -31.03
N TYR A 659 -3.91 28.81 -30.05
CA TYR A 659 -3.51 28.77 -28.66
C TYR A 659 -4.58 28.05 -27.83
N LYS A 660 -4.15 27.24 -26.87
CA LYS A 660 -5.00 26.43 -26.04
C LYS A 660 -4.67 26.64 -24.56
N ILE A 661 -5.65 26.98 -23.77
CA ILE A 661 -5.50 27.14 -22.32
C ILE A 661 -6.39 26.12 -21.65
N THR A 662 -5.84 25.29 -20.76
CA THR A 662 -6.60 24.35 -19.97
C THR A 662 -6.33 24.52 -18.48
N GLY A 663 -7.33 24.31 -17.66
CA GLY A 663 -7.23 24.36 -16.21
C GLY A 663 -7.98 23.22 -15.56
N SER A 664 -7.39 22.60 -14.57
CA SER A 664 -8.05 21.59 -13.73
C SER A 664 -7.77 21.85 -12.26
N SER A 665 -8.77 21.57 -11.43
CA SER A 665 -8.69 21.74 -9.97
C SER A 665 -9.47 20.64 -9.30
N SER A 666 -8.81 19.88 -8.40
CA SER A 666 -9.43 18.79 -7.62
C SER A 666 -9.09 18.96 -6.15
N TRP A 667 -10.08 18.88 -5.28
CA TRP A 667 -9.98 19.04 -3.84
C TRP A 667 -10.58 17.86 -3.13
N PHE A 668 -9.90 17.36 -2.08
CA PHE A 668 -10.29 16.18 -1.32
C PHE A 668 -10.51 16.54 0.14
N PHE A 669 -11.72 16.24 0.65
CA PHE A 669 -12.15 16.54 2.01
C PHE A 669 -12.58 15.27 2.72
N PRO A 670 -11.92 14.84 3.80
CA PRO A 670 -12.39 13.72 4.60
C PRO A 670 -13.63 14.13 5.40
N ILE A 671 -14.79 13.56 5.07
CA ILE A 671 -16.04 13.77 5.83
C ILE A 671 -16.00 12.90 7.10
N THR A 672 -15.55 11.66 6.96
CA THR A 672 -15.34 10.73 8.05
C THR A 672 -13.98 10.03 7.90
N ARG A 673 -13.66 9.11 8.81
CA ARG A 673 -12.44 8.28 8.67
C ARG A 673 -12.37 7.51 7.34
N SER A 674 -13.49 7.16 6.76
CA SER A 674 -13.56 6.37 5.52
C SER A 674 -14.16 7.15 4.34
N LEU A 675 -15.09 8.07 4.57
CA LEU A 675 -15.79 8.78 3.50
C LEU A 675 -15.03 10.04 3.10
N VAL A 676 -14.74 10.17 1.81
CA VAL A 676 -14.07 11.34 1.22
C VAL A 676 -14.99 12.03 0.22
N TRP A 677 -15.04 13.32 0.28
CA TRP A 677 -15.68 14.16 -0.71
C TRP A 677 -14.62 14.75 -1.65
N ASN A 678 -14.77 14.50 -2.92
CA ASN A 678 -13.95 15.09 -3.98
C ASN A 678 -14.81 16.09 -4.78
N ILE A 679 -14.29 17.29 -4.96
CA ILE A 679 -14.84 18.30 -5.85
C ILE A 679 -13.78 18.59 -6.89
N SER A 680 -14.13 18.52 -8.18
CA SER A 680 -13.23 18.88 -9.24
C SER A 680 -13.89 19.71 -10.33
N THR A 681 -13.07 20.55 -10.97
CA THR A 681 -13.46 21.36 -12.11
C THR A 681 -12.41 21.25 -13.21
N GLN A 682 -12.88 21.31 -14.46
CA GLN A 682 -12.00 21.33 -15.63
C GLN A 682 -12.54 22.34 -16.62
N HIS A 683 -11.65 23.14 -17.18
CA HIS A 683 -11.97 24.18 -18.14
C HIS A 683 -10.97 24.20 -19.28
N GLY A 684 -11.41 24.55 -20.47
CA GLY A 684 -10.54 24.73 -21.61
C GLY A 684 -11.02 25.80 -22.55
N TYR A 685 -10.07 26.47 -23.16
CA TYR A 685 -10.28 27.48 -24.18
C TYR A 685 -9.29 27.28 -25.32
N LEU A 686 -9.80 27.23 -26.55
CA LEU A 686 -9.05 27.11 -27.80
C LEU A 686 -9.35 28.34 -28.66
N GLY A 687 -8.35 29.10 -28.97
CA GLY A 687 -8.44 30.28 -29.84
C GLY A 687 -7.48 30.18 -31.02
N THR A 688 -7.66 31.06 -32.00
CA THR A 688 -6.77 31.24 -33.17
C THR A 688 -6.17 32.65 -33.13
N PHE A 689 -5.02 32.82 -33.77
CA PHE A 689 -4.38 34.12 -33.89
C PHE A 689 -5.07 34.99 -34.93
N THR A 690 -5.58 34.39 -36.02
CA THR A 690 -6.40 35.03 -37.01
C THR A 690 -7.68 34.29 -37.30
N ASN A 691 -8.67 34.94 -37.97
CA ASN A 691 -9.93 34.29 -38.29
C ASN A 691 -9.82 33.23 -39.40
N ASN A 692 -8.70 33.17 -40.10
CA ASN A 692 -8.43 32.25 -41.19
C ASN A 692 -7.47 31.13 -40.83
N ASP A 693 -7.05 31.04 -39.55
CA ASP A 693 -6.09 30.04 -39.12
C ASP A 693 -6.70 28.64 -39.12
N TYR A 694 -5.89 27.67 -39.55
CA TYR A 694 -6.27 26.28 -39.60
C TYR A 694 -6.05 25.62 -38.22
N ILE A 695 -7.08 25.00 -37.68
CA ILE A 695 -7.01 24.15 -36.47
C ILE A 695 -7.33 22.72 -36.89
N PRO A 696 -6.42 21.74 -36.65
CA PRO A 696 -6.72 20.33 -36.86
C PRO A 696 -7.89 19.88 -35.99
N TYR A 697 -8.72 18.98 -36.50
CA TYR A 697 -9.83 18.45 -35.71
C TYR A 697 -9.35 17.73 -34.44
N THR A 698 -8.15 17.18 -34.44
CA THR A 698 -7.52 16.52 -33.28
C THR A 698 -7.27 17.46 -32.10
N ASP A 699 -7.27 18.79 -32.33
CA ASP A 699 -6.98 19.79 -31.31
C ASP A 699 -8.21 20.43 -30.66
N PHE A 700 -9.40 20.18 -31.23
CA PHE A 700 -10.66 20.57 -30.60
C PHE A 700 -10.89 19.83 -29.28
N PHE A 701 -11.73 20.37 -28.44
CA PHE A 701 -12.19 19.68 -27.26
C PHE A 701 -13.38 18.79 -27.58
N TYR A 702 -13.37 17.58 -27.06
CA TYR A 702 -14.44 16.60 -27.14
C TYR A 702 -14.91 16.26 -25.72
N MET A 703 -16.19 15.91 -25.55
CA MET A 703 -16.74 15.58 -24.25
C MET A 703 -17.77 14.46 -24.33
N GLY A 704 -17.77 13.61 -23.29
CA GLY A 704 -18.69 12.49 -23.11
C GLY A 704 -17.97 11.19 -22.73
N GLY A 705 -18.72 10.21 -22.30
CA GLY A 705 -18.26 8.85 -22.02
C GLY A 705 -17.23 8.72 -20.91
N SER A 706 -16.32 7.76 -21.12
CA SER A 706 -15.24 7.43 -20.20
C SER A 706 -13.99 8.28 -20.37
N GLY A 707 -13.91 9.08 -21.43
CA GLY A 707 -12.68 9.76 -21.85
C GLY A 707 -11.69 8.86 -22.60
N MET A 708 -11.96 7.56 -22.69
CA MET A 708 -11.13 6.62 -23.49
C MET A 708 -11.59 6.63 -24.93
N SER A 709 -10.96 7.47 -25.71
CA SER A 709 -11.25 7.64 -27.13
C SER A 709 -9.96 7.84 -27.89
N THR A 710 -10.00 7.64 -29.20
CA THR A 710 -8.89 7.93 -30.11
C THR A 710 -8.57 9.42 -30.22
N LEU A 711 -9.49 10.29 -29.83
CA LEU A 711 -9.30 11.73 -29.68
C LEU A 711 -9.31 12.14 -28.20
N PRO A 712 -8.53 13.16 -27.81
CA PRO A 712 -8.54 13.69 -26.46
C PRO A 712 -9.94 14.10 -26.03
N THR A 713 -10.58 13.34 -25.16
CA THR A 713 -11.99 13.52 -24.78
C THR A 713 -12.08 13.77 -23.29
N VAL A 714 -12.75 14.84 -22.90
CA VAL A 714 -13.08 15.14 -21.50
C VAL A 714 -14.20 14.19 -21.06
N PRO A 715 -13.97 13.32 -20.08
CA PRO A 715 -15.01 12.37 -19.67
C PRO A 715 -16.22 13.10 -19.08
N LEU A 716 -17.42 12.67 -19.46
CA LEU A 716 -18.68 13.04 -18.81
C LEU A 716 -19.55 11.79 -18.75
N ARG A 717 -19.53 11.15 -17.59
CA ARG A 717 -20.16 9.84 -17.36
C ARG A 717 -21.69 9.97 -17.51
N GLY A 718 -22.33 8.94 -18.02
CA GLY A 718 -23.77 8.96 -18.35
C GLY A 718 -24.10 9.50 -19.74
N TYR A 719 -23.08 9.89 -20.51
CA TYR A 719 -23.18 10.27 -21.91
C TYR A 719 -22.32 9.38 -22.79
N ASN A 720 -22.62 9.27 -24.07
CA ASN A 720 -21.76 8.55 -25.02
C ASN A 720 -20.49 9.37 -25.30
N ASP A 721 -19.43 8.70 -25.72
CA ASP A 721 -18.18 9.37 -26.07
C ASP A 721 -18.41 10.37 -27.21
N ARG A 722 -17.84 11.56 -27.08
CA ARG A 722 -17.90 12.63 -28.08
C ARG A 722 -19.33 12.97 -28.54
N SER A 723 -20.30 12.84 -27.67
CA SER A 723 -21.72 13.10 -28.01
C SER A 723 -22.18 14.52 -27.76
N LEU A 724 -21.35 15.37 -27.15
CA LEU A 724 -21.68 16.73 -26.76
C LEU A 724 -20.97 17.76 -27.61
N GLY A 725 -21.57 18.93 -27.73
CA GLY A 725 -21.04 20.07 -28.48
C GLY A 725 -21.63 20.20 -29.88
N TYR A 726 -20.91 20.81 -30.75
CA TYR A 726 -21.34 21.13 -32.12
C TYR A 726 -20.80 20.13 -33.14
N ASN A 727 -21.60 19.82 -34.17
CA ASN A 727 -21.10 19.08 -35.30
C ASN A 727 -19.98 19.91 -36.00
N LEU A 728 -18.75 19.40 -35.88
CA LEU A 728 -17.58 20.08 -36.44
C LEU A 728 -17.44 19.89 -37.96
N TYR A 729 -18.18 18.97 -38.57
CA TYR A 729 -18.19 18.70 -40.00
C TYR A 729 -19.60 18.80 -40.58
N PRO A 730 -20.17 20.02 -40.71
CA PRO A 730 -21.55 20.22 -41.08
C PRO A 730 -21.85 19.85 -42.54
N GLY A 731 -20.84 19.58 -43.33
CA GLY A 731 -21.00 19.05 -44.69
C GLY A 731 -21.50 17.61 -44.78
N ASP A 732 -21.41 16.88 -43.66
CA ASP A 732 -21.93 15.51 -43.54
C ASP A 732 -22.86 15.44 -42.31
N PRO A 733 -24.20 15.38 -42.52
CA PRO A 733 -25.17 15.24 -41.43
C PRO A 733 -25.02 13.93 -40.62
N SER A 734 -24.36 12.93 -41.20
CA SER A 734 -24.08 11.66 -40.49
C SER A 734 -22.81 11.69 -39.67
N SER A 735 -22.06 12.80 -39.67
CA SER A 735 -20.83 12.96 -38.94
C SER A 735 -21.05 12.75 -37.42
N THR A 736 -20.19 11.96 -36.83
CA THR A 736 -20.12 11.75 -35.37
C THR A 736 -19.06 12.64 -34.69
N LEU A 737 -18.53 13.63 -35.42
CA LEU A 737 -17.50 14.51 -34.93
C LEU A 737 -18.10 15.73 -34.22
N TYR A 738 -18.52 15.56 -32.98
CA TYR A 738 -19.07 16.62 -32.12
C TYR A 738 -18.01 17.12 -31.15
N GLY A 739 -17.79 18.43 -31.08
CA GLY A 739 -16.79 19.06 -30.22
C GLY A 739 -17.00 20.55 -30.04
N GLY A 740 -15.99 21.24 -29.50
CA GLY A 740 -16.04 22.66 -29.24
C GLY A 740 -14.66 23.28 -29.02
N LYS A 741 -14.64 24.62 -28.98
CA LYS A 741 -13.43 25.41 -28.66
C LYS A 741 -13.34 25.78 -27.18
N ILE A 742 -14.43 25.71 -26.47
CA ILE A 742 -14.51 26.04 -25.03
C ILE A 742 -15.23 24.91 -24.34
N TYR A 743 -14.73 24.49 -23.17
CA TYR A 743 -15.47 23.57 -22.33
C TYR A 743 -15.40 23.95 -20.85
N SER A 744 -16.39 23.52 -20.13
CA SER A 744 -16.40 23.53 -18.66
C SER A 744 -17.03 22.27 -18.14
N LYS A 745 -16.38 21.66 -17.13
CA LYS A 745 -16.88 20.49 -16.44
C LYS A 745 -16.74 20.66 -14.94
N PHE A 746 -17.75 20.22 -14.19
CA PHE A 746 -17.80 20.19 -12.74
C PHE A 746 -18.14 18.78 -12.30
N THR A 747 -17.43 18.27 -11.30
CA THR A 747 -17.62 16.94 -10.74
C THR A 747 -17.67 17.02 -9.22
N SER A 748 -18.63 16.33 -8.63
CA SER A 748 -18.71 16.10 -7.19
C SER A 748 -18.84 14.59 -6.94
N GLU A 749 -17.93 14.02 -6.16
CA GLU A 749 -17.90 12.59 -5.86
C GLU A 749 -17.82 12.32 -4.36
N LEU A 750 -18.60 11.36 -3.91
CA LEU A 750 -18.45 10.75 -2.59
C LEU A 750 -17.77 9.40 -2.77
N ARG A 751 -16.58 9.22 -2.18
CA ARG A 751 -15.74 8.03 -2.31
C ARG A 751 -15.69 7.27 -0.98
N TYR A 752 -15.91 5.97 -1.03
CA TYR A 752 -15.86 5.08 0.15
C TYR A 752 -14.96 3.87 -0.11
N PRO A 753 -13.91 3.64 0.69
CA PRO A 753 -13.00 2.52 0.51
C PRO A 753 -13.68 1.24 0.99
N LEU A 754 -13.66 0.22 0.16
CA LEU A 754 -14.14 -1.13 0.48
C LEU A 754 -12.99 -2.00 0.99
N THR A 755 -11.83 -1.90 0.33
CA THR A 755 -10.59 -2.58 0.71
C THR A 755 -9.41 -1.72 0.29
N MET A 756 -8.47 -1.51 1.19
CA MET A 756 -7.23 -0.77 0.93
C MET A 756 -6.07 -1.63 1.45
N SER A 757 -5.52 -2.50 0.59
CA SER A 757 -4.36 -3.33 0.91
C SER A 757 -3.25 -3.08 -0.11
N GLN A 758 -2.03 -3.50 0.20
CA GLN A 758 -0.89 -3.38 -0.72
C GLN A 758 -1.10 -4.12 -2.05
N SER A 759 -1.84 -5.23 -2.03
CA SER A 759 -2.08 -6.06 -3.21
C SER A 759 -3.31 -5.61 -4.02
N VAL A 760 -4.28 -4.96 -3.39
CA VAL A 760 -5.50 -4.51 -4.05
C VAL A 760 -6.15 -3.36 -3.29
N SER A 761 -6.53 -2.31 -4.01
CA SER A 761 -7.34 -1.23 -3.46
C SER A 761 -8.67 -1.14 -4.21
N ILE A 762 -9.77 -1.18 -3.47
CA ILE A 762 -11.13 -1.12 -4.03
C ILE A 762 -11.90 -0.01 -3.30
N TYR A 763 -12.49 0.89 -4.06
CA TYR A 763 -13.41 1.88 -3.51
C TYR A 763 -14.63 2.09 -4.40
N ALA A 764 -15.75 2.32 -3.78
CA ALA A 764 -16.99 2.71 -4.42
C ALA A 764 -17.11 4.24 -4.43
N LEU A 765 -17.82 4.76 -5.41
CA LEU A 765 -18.11 6.19 -5.50
C LEU A 765 -19.54 6.45 -5.98
N ALA A 766 -20.09 7.56 -5.55
CA ALA A 766 -21.28 8.16 -6.13
C ALA A 766 -20.89 9.52 -6.70
N PHE A 767 -21.35 9.83 -7.90
CA PHE A 767 -20.97 11.06 -8.58
C PHE A 767 -22.16 11.85 -9.12
N VAL A 768 -21.95 13.15 -9.19
CA VAL A 768 -22.76 14.09 -9.96
C VAL A 768 -21.82 14.91 -10.82
N GLU A 769 -22.09 15.01 -12.11
CA GLU A 769 -21.32 15.78 -13.07
C GLU A 769 -22.19 16.75 -13.84
N ALA A 770 -21.59 17.86 -14.24
CA ALA A 770 -22.21 18.83 -15.14
C ALA A 770 -21.13 19.39 -16.07
N GLY A 771 -21.38 19.43 -17.37
CA GLY A 771 -20.43 19.97 -18.33
C GLY A 771 -21.04 20.22 -19.69
N ASP A 772 -20.36 21.06 -20.49
CA ASP A 772 -20.74 21.31 -21.87
C ASP A 772 -19.58 21.88 -22.68
N LEU A 773 -19.76 21.95 -23.99
CA LEU A 773 -18.85 22.48 -25.00
C LEU A 773 -19.48 23.61 -25.79
N TRP A 774 -18.70 24.63 -26.13
CA TRP A 774 -19.13 25.78 -26.91
C TRP A 774 -18.11 26.15 -27.98
N MET A 775 -18.60 26.73 -29.07
CA MET A 775 -17.77 27.18 -30.19
C MET A 775 -17.19 28.58 -30.01
N ASN A 776 -17.89 29.43 -29.27
CA ASN A 776 -17.45 30.82 -29.03
C ASN A 776 -17.87 31.28 -27.61
N SER A 777 -17.21 32.31 -27.12
CA SER A 777 -17.45 32.83 -25.77
C SER A 777 -18.87 33.42 -25.57
N LYS A 778 -19.52 33.87 -26.64
CA LYS A 778 -20.89 34.43 -26.57
C LYS A 778 -21.95 33.33 -26.38
N SER A 779 -21.64 32.08 -26.77
CA SER A 779 -22.56 30.96 -26.61
C SER A 779 -22.43 30.25 -25.28
N VAL A 780 -21.46 30.64 -24.44
CA VAL A 780 -21.27 30.03 -23.11
C VAL A 780 -22.47 30.28 -22.23
N ASN A 781 -23.13 29.20 -21.81
CA ASN A 781 -24.29 29.25 -20.91
C ASN A 781 -24.18 28.19 -19.81
N TYR A 782 -23.80 28.60 -18.60
CA TYR A 782 -23.72 27.71 -17.44
C TYR A 782 -25.08 27.24 -16.91
N GLY A 783 -26.18 27.86 -17.35
CA GLY A 783 -27.56 27.44 -16.98
C GLY A 783 -27.99 26.14 -17.67
N ASP A 784 -27.38 25.80 -18.81
CA ASP A 784 -27.79 24.71 -19.69
C ASP A 784 -26.76 23.57 -19.77
N LEU A 785 -25.94 23.44 -18.72
CA LEU A 785 -24.97 22.35 -18.65
C LEU A 785 -25.64 20.99 -18.71
N LYS A 786 -25.07 20.06 -19.45
CA LYS A 786 -25.48 18.67 -19.52
C LYS A 786 -25.12 18.00 -18.20
N LYS A 787 -26.12 17.45 -17.50
CA LYS A 787 -25.99 16.92 -16.13
C LYS A 787 -26.08 15.42 -16.14
N SER A 788 -25.33 14.78 -15.26
CA SER A 788 -25.42 13.35 -15.00
C SER A 788 -25.20 13.02 -13.53
N ALA A 789 -25.67 11.84 -13.14
CA ALA A 789 -25.40 11.27 -11.82
C ALA A 789 -25.26 9.75 -11.94
N GLY A 790 -24.53 9.14 -11.02
CA GLY A 790 -24.34 7.72 -11.09
C GLY A 790 -23.52 7.15 -9.93
N LEU A 791 -23.24 5.88 -10.07
CA LEU A 791 -22.39 5.10 -9.16
C LEU A 791 -21.20 4.56 -9.91
N GLY A 792 -20.08 4.40 -9.21
CA GLY A 792 -18.89 3.84 -9.78
C GLY A 792 -18.14 2.94 -8.80
N LEU A 793 -17.32 2.07 -9.36
CA LEU A 793 -16.39 1.23 -8.63
C LEU A 793 -14.99 1.41 -9.23
N ARG A 794 -14.00 1.52 -8.37
CA ARG A 794 -12.59 1.57 -8.77
C ARG A 794 -11.86 0.40 -8.10
N LEU A 795 -11.16 -0.36 -8.90
CA LEU A 795 -10.28 -1.43 -8.51
C LEU A 795 -8.87 -1.06 -8.96
N TYR A 796 -7.95 -0.94 -8.05
CA TYR A 796 -6.54 -0.72 -8.35
C TYR A 796 -5.72 -1.97 -8.02
N LEU A 797 -4.98 -2.45 -9.02
CA LEU A 797 -4.04 -3.56 -8.92
C LEU A 797 -2.64 -3.03 -9.27
N PRO A 798 -1.62 -3.19 -8.41
CA PRO A 798 -0.29 -2.59 -8.62
C PRO A 798 0.36 -2.92 -9.96
N ILE A 799 0.14 -4.13 -10.49
CA ILE A 799 0.72 -4.60 -11.76
C ILE A 799 -0.09 -4.13 -12.97
N ILE A 800 -1.42 -4.00 -12.81
CA ILE A 800 -2.37 -3.82 -13.92
C ILE A 800 -2.84 -2.36 -14.02
N GLY A 801 -2.79 -1.62 -12.91
CA GLY A 801 -3.34 -0.27 -12.81
C GLY A 801 -4.78 -0.23 -12.32
N GLN A 802 -5.48 0.86 -12.61
CA GLN A 802 -6.84 1.11 -12.16
C GLN A 802 -7.88 0.58 -13.16
N ILE A 803 -8.89 -0.11 -12.65
CA ILE A 803 -10.09 -0.51 -13.39
C ILE A 803 -11.25 0.34 -12.87
N GLY A 804 -11.96 1.00 -13.76
CA GLY A 804 -13.15 1.79 -13.47
C GLY A 804 -14.40 1.17 -14.08
N LEU A 805 -15.45 1.09 -13.29
CA LEU A 805 -16.80 0.70 -13.72
C LEU A 805 -17.73 1.81 -13.29
N ASP A 806 -18.40 2.47 -14.24
CA ASP A 806 -19.35 3.52 -13.93
C ASP A 806 -20.72 3.22 -14.57
N TYR A 807 -21.75 3.43 -13.81
CA TYR A 807 -23.13 3.38 -14.27
C TYR A 807 -23.77 4.74 -14.02
N GLY A 808 -23.93 5.48 -15.08
CA GLY A 808 -24.39 6.88 -15.04
C GLY A 808 -25.69 7.10 -15.81
N TYR A 809 -26.43 8.09 -15.38
CA TYR A 809 -27.65 8.56 -16.05
C TYR A 809 -27.46 9.99 -16.52
N GLY A 810 -27.58 10.21 -17.84
CA GLY A 810 -27.57 11.55 -18.45
C GLY A 810 -28.98 12.14 -18.52
N PHE A 811 -29.18 13.27 -17.87
CA PHE A 811 -30.49 13.91 -17.72
C PHE A 811 -30.91 14.75 -18.92
N ASN A 812 -29.98 15.14 -19.76
CA ASN A 812 -30.23 16.06 -20.88
C ASN A 812 -30.14 15.36 -22.22
N ALA A 813 -30.72 15.96 -23.22
CA ALA A 813 -30.55 15.59 -24.62
C ALA A 813 -29.08 15.79 -25.05
N VAL A 814 -28.65 15.03 -26.02
CA VAL A 814 -27.33 15.16 -26.64
C VAL A 814 -27.44 15.71 -28.04
N ASP A 815 -26.48 16.54 -28.43
CA ASP A 815 -26.48 17.25 -29.71
C ASP A 815 -26.30 16.27 -30.91
N SER A 816 -25.63 15.14 -30.66
CA SER A 816 -25.39 14.10 -31.67
C SER A 816 -26.61 13.20 -31.98
N ILE A 817 -27.68 13.26 -31.22
CA ILE A 817 -28.91 12.46 -31.41
C ILE A 817 -30.13 13.38 -31.39
N PRO A 818 -30.52 13.96 -32.53
CA PRO A 818 -31.68 14.80 -32.64
C PRO A 818 -32.95 14.09 -32.14
N ASN A 819 -33.87 14.88 -31.53
CA ASN A 819 -35.18 14.43 -31.06
C ASN A 819 -35.16 13.49 -29.84
N LYS A 820 -34.04 13.21 -29.20
CA LYS A 820 -33.97 12.48 -27.94
C LYS A 820 -34.03 13.45 -26.75
N LYS A 821 -35.04 13.30 -25.87
CA LYS A 821 -35.21 14.20 -24.73
C LYS A 821 -34.14 14.08 -23.65
N GLN A 822 -33.50 12.94 -23.52
CA GLN A 822 -32.45 12.65 -22.54
C GLN A 822 -31.58 11.49 -23.02
N GLN A 823 -30.31 11.46 -22.58
CA GLN A 823 -29.38 10.36 -22.91
C GLN A 823 -29.83 9.04 -22.25
N GLY A 824 -30.25 9.08 -21.01
CA GLY A 824 -30.64 7.90 -20.24
C GLY A 824 -29.40 7.22 -19.58
N PHE A 825 -29.55 5.93 -19.28
CA PHE A 825 -28.49 5.15 -18.65
C PHE A 825 -27.37 4.80 -19.64
N SER A 826 -26.14 4.92 -19.16
CA SER A 826 -24.92 4.52 -19.86
C SER A 826 -24.01 3.78 -18.89
N PHE A 827 -23.47 2.67 -19.34
CA PHE A 827 -22.43 1.91 -18.64
C PHE A 827 -21.09 2.22 -19.30
N THR A 828 -20.10 2.58 -18.50
CA THR A 828 -18.74 2.81 -18.99
C THR A 828 -17.76 1.93 -18.24
N PHE A 829 -16.86 1.32 -18.99
CA PHE A 829 -15.76 0.51 -18.50
C PHE A 829 -14.47 1.20 -18.87
N SER A 830 -13.58 1.39 -17.93
CA SER A 830 -12.23 1.89 -18.15
C SER A 830 -11.21 0.99 -17.46
N PHE A 831 -10.12 0.73 -18.15
CA PHE A 831 -9.04 -0.11 -17.66
C PHE A 831 -7.70 0.60 -17.87
N GLY A 832 -6.84 0.68 -16.85
CA GLY A 832 -5.54 1.32 -16.97
C GLY A 832 -5.55 2.83 -16.76
N GLY A 833 -6.49 3.36 -15.97
CA GLY A 833 -6.49 4.73 -15.47
C GLY A 833 -6.57 5.81 -16.58
N ALA A 834 -7.75 6.34 -16.84
CA ALA A 834 -7.82 7.72 -17.29
C ALA A 834 -7.28 8.56 -16.12
N ASN A 835 -6.21 9.31 -16.34
CA ASN A 835 -5.65 10.21 -15.35
C ASN A 835 -6.73 11.20 -14.89
N ASP A 836 -7.16 11.10 -13.63
CA ASP A 836 -7.90 12.15 -12.95
C ASP A 836 -7.02 13.37 -12.72
#